data_e8d8421ec550b608890bf8b09150cfc7
#
_entry.id   e8d8421ec550b608890bf8b09150cfc7
#
_cell.length_a   1.000
_cell.length_b   1.000
_cell.length_c   1.000
_cell.angle_alpha   90.00
_cell.angle_beta   90.00
_cell.angle_gamma   90.00
#
_symmetry.space_group_name_H-M   'P 1'
#
loop_
_entity.id
_entity.type
_entity.pdbx_description
1 polymer ?
#
loop_
_entity_poly.entity_id
_entity_poly.type
_entity_poly.pdbx_seq_one_letter_code
_entity_poly.pdbx_strand_id
1 'polypeptide(L)'
;PVLWKKVTQGLSAGRVQSVATRLIVERERERIAFVEVSYWDLEGIFDPGSFDARLVALDGRRVARGSDFGADGKAKSKDLAHLDEESARGLLERLQDATFTVRSKDEKPYTRKPTAPFRTATLQQEASRKLRYTSQTTMRVAQRLYENGYITYMRTDSTSLSQAAVAAARKQVTELYGADYLPPKPRTWDRKVKNAQEAHEAIRPAGDFFRTPNEVRGELNRDELALYELIWKRTISSQMADARGETVSLRLAAKSTSGEDVEFGASGTVITFPGFLAAYEVGKDEDGDEDQRPLPNLEEGQAVETKELTAQGHSTSPPPRYTEATLVRALEERGIGRPSTYAAIIGTVMDRGYAFKRGTALVPTFLAFSVTELLEKHFSRLVDYEFTARMEDDLDRIAAGDEGRVEWLRRFYFGDGEPDEAGLKALVGALSEIDARAVNTFPIPGADDIVLRVGRYGPYVERGEERASVPPDVAPDELTLEKATELLAQPSGDRELGAHPETSRQLTARTGRFGPYVTEVLPEDDKGKPKTASLFKSMSLDTVTLEDAVKLLSLPRTLGPDPADGEDVVALNGRFGPYIKKGTETRSLESEEQLFTITLEQALELLAKPKERRRRSAAAGPLRELGVDPVTEKKIVVRKGRFGPYVTDGETNASLRAGDEVESLTHERAIELLADRRARGPAKPGRKRTRA
;
A
#
# COMPACT_ATOMS: atom_id res chain seq x y z
N PRO A 1 10.99 28.88 -8.52
CA PRO A 1 10.82 29.44 -9.89
C PRO A 1 11.26 28.47 -10.99
N VAL A 2 12.33 27.63 -10.78
CA VAL A 2 12.87 26.69 -11.78
C VAL A 2 11.81 25.69 -12.23
N LEU A 3 11.26 24.93 -11.30
CA LEU A 3 10.22 23.92 -11.57
C LEU A 3 9.00 24.51 -12.29
N TRP A 4 8.61 25.74 -11.92
CA TRP A 4 7.45 26.39 -12.54
C TRP A 4 7.70 26.83 -13.98
N LYS A 5 8.96 27.16 -14.31
CA LYS A 5 9.34 27.55 -15.68
C LYS A 5 9.61 26.36 -16.59
N LYS A 6 10.10 25.26 -16.02
CA LYS A 6 10.62 24.12 -16.81
C LYS A 6 9.72 22.88 -16.77
N VAL A 7 8.83 22.76 -15.77
CA VAL A 7 7.85 21.67 -15.65
C VAL A 7 6.43 22.24 -15.60
N THR A 8 5.90 22.61 -14.42
CA THR A 8 4.58 23.21 -14.29
C THR A 8 4.45 24.04 -13.00
N GLN A 9 3.44 24.93 -12.96
CA GLN A 9 3.17 25.75 -11.78
C GLN A 9 2.70 24.91 -10.58
N GLY A 10 2.90 25.45 -9.36
CA GLY A 10 2.45 24.80 -8.12
C GLY A 10 3.42 23.80 -7.55
N LEU A 11 4.49 23.45 -8.25
CA LEU A 11 5.52 22.52 -7.78
C LEU A 11 6.48 23.18 -6.79
N SER A 12 7.07 22.37 -5.93
CA SER A 12 8.14 22.77 -5.01
C SER A 12 9.23 21.71 -4.94
N ALA A 13 10.45 22.15 -4.77
CA ALA A 13 11.57 21.33 -4.33
C ALA A 13 11.94 21.72 -2.91
N GLY A 14 12.39 20.77 -2.14
CA GLY A 14 12.82 21.00 -0.77
C GLY A 14 13.80 19.91 -0.36
N ARG A 15 14.65 20.24 0.58
CA ARG A 15 15.77 19.42 1.05
C ARG A 15 15.44 17.94 1.17
N VAL A 16 14.43 17.58 1.95
CA VAL A 16 14.10 16.17 2.18
C VAL A 16 12.98 15.68 1.26
N GLN A 17 12.03 16.54 0.89
CA GLN A 17 10.93 16.11 0.00
C GLN A 17 11.42 15.69 -1.38
N SER A 18 12.44 16.37 -1.93
CA SER A 18 12.98 16.04 -3.25
C SER A 18 13.69 14.69 -3.22
N VAL A 19 14.43 14.42 -2.15
CA VAL A 19 15.10 13.14 -1.93
C VAL A 19 14.10 12.02 -1.66
N ALA A 20 13.05 12.26 -0.90
CA ALA A 20 11.98 11.29 -0.71
C ALA A 20 11.25 10.96 -2.02
N THR A 21 11.01 11.98 -2.87
CA THR A 21 10.44 11.79 -4.21
C THR A 21 11.40 10.97 -5.09
N ARG A 22 12.71 11.28 -5.06
CA ARG A 22 13.74 10.54 -5.78
C ARG A 22 13.77 9.06 -5.39
N LEU A 23 13.72 8.71 -4.10
CA LEU A 23 13.65 7.31 -3.63
C LEU A 23 12.46 6.55 -4.24
N ILE A 24 11.28 7.20 -4.28
CA ILE A 24 10.08 6.59 -4.86
C ILE A 24 10.23 6.41 -6.38
N VAL A 25 10.81 7.40 -7.08
CA VAL A 25 11.07 7.34 -8.54
C VAL A 25 12.14 6.30 -8.88
N GLU A 26 13.24 6.23 -8.12
CA GLU A 26 14.28 5.21 -8.31
C GLU A 26 13.70 3.78 -8.16
N ARG A 27 12.87 3.55 -7.14
CA ARG A 27 12.17 2.28 -6.96
C ARG A 27 11.29 1.93 -8.15
N GLU A 28 10.62 2.90 -8.74
CA GLU A 28 9.80 2.67 -9.92
C GLU A 28 10.65 2.42 -11.18
N ARG A 29 11.82 3.10 -11.31
CA ARG A 29 12.80 2.79 -12.37
C ARG A 29 13.34 1.36 -12.24
N GLU A 30 13.62 0.90 -11.00
CA GLU A 30 14.00 -0.49 -10.72
C GLU A 30 12.91 -1.46 -11.16
N ARG A 31 11.63 -1.13 -10.96
CA ARG A 31 10.48 -1.93 -11.36
C ARG A 31 10.32 -1.98 -12.88
N ILE A 32 10.45 -0.83 -13.56
CA ILE A 32 10.38 -0.74 -15.04
C ILE A 32 11.51 -1.53 -15.70
N ALA A 33 12.70 -1.55 -15.10
CA ALA A 33 13.85 -2.28 -15.61
C ALA A 33 13.87 -3.77 -15.23
N PHE A 34 12.95 -4.20 -14.38
CA PHE A 34 12.91 -5.59 -13.88
C PHE A 34 12.47 -6.55 -14.99
N VAL A 35 13.23 -7.65 -15.09
CA VAL A 35 12.93 -8.75 -16.01
C VAL A 35 12.38 -9.93 -15.22
N GLU A 36 11.12 -10.25 -15.46
CA GLU A 36 10.44 -11.39 -14.84
C GLU A 36 11.02 -12.72 -15.34
N VAL A 37 11.21 -13.66 -14.43
CA VAL A 37 11.67 -15.02 -14.73
C VAL A 37 10.70 -16.01 -14.14
N SER A 38 10.25 -16.96 -14.95
CA SER A 38 9.49 -18.12 -14.48
C SER A 38 10.44 -19.19 -13.96
N TYR A 39 10.08 -19.81 -12.86
CA TYR A 39 10.77 -20.96 -12.32
C TYR A 39 9.78 -21.89 -11.63
N TRP A 40 10.15 -23.16 -11.52
CA TRP A 40 9.28 -24.18 -10.95
C TRP A 40 9.96 -24.91 -9.83
N ASP A 41 9.16 -25.43 -8.89
CA ASP A 41 9.61 -26.38 -7.88
C ASP A 41 8.56 -27.46 -7.64
N LEU A 42 8.84 -28.39 -6.74
CA LEU A 42 7.90 -29.42 -6.30
C LEU A 42 7.60 -29.22 -4.83
N GLU A 43 6.32 -29.31 -4.50
CA GLU A 43 5.84 -29.36 -3.11
C GLU A 43 5.22 -30.72 -2.84
N GLY A 44 5.43 -31.24 -1.64
CA GLY A 44 4.86 -32.51 -1.21
C GLY A 44 4.24 -32.43 0.15
N ILE A 45 3.17 -33.22 0.38
CA ILE A 45 2.55 -33.45 1.68
C ILE A 45 2.93 -34.87 2.10
N PHE A 46 3.51 -35.01 3.29
CA PHE A 46 4.04 -36.27 3.81
C PHE A 46 3.42 -36.66 5.15
N ASP A 47 3.30 -37.96 5.42
CA ASP A 47 2.91 -38.52 6.70
C ASP A 47 4.13 -39.18 7.43
N PRO A 48 4.08 -39.21 8.76
CA PRO A 48 2.95 -38.90 9.66
C PRO A 48 2.74 -37.41 9.90
N GLY A 49 1.49 -37.03 10.15
CA GLY A 49 1.14 -35.68 10.59
C GLY A 49 0.83 -34.68 9.49
N SER A 50 0.82 -35.08 8.23
CA SER A 50 0.49 -34.24 7.07
C SER A 50 1.28 -32.94 7.05
N PHE A 51 2.61 -33.03 6.98
CA PHE A 51 3.49 -31.88 6.92
C PHE A 51 3.94 -31.58 5.49
N ASP A 52 4.14 -30.31 5.21
CA ASP A 52 4.57 -29.82 3.92
C ASP A 52 6.10 -29.87 3.79
N ALA A 53 6.62 -30.30 2.65
CA ALA A 53 8.03 -30.19 2.30
C ALA A 53 8.18 -29.75 0.85
N ARG A 54 9.24 -29.02 0.56
CA ARG A 54 9.52 -28.47 -0.77
C ARG A 54 10.85 -29.01 -1.30
N LEU A 55 10.93 -29.26 -2.60
CA LEU A 55 12.16 -29.65 -3.28
C LEU A 55 13.24 -28.57 -3.08
N VAL A 56 14.38 -28.94 -2.50
CA VAL A 56 15.48 -28.01 -2.20
C VAL A 56 16.76 -28.33 -2.95
N ALA A 57 16.96 -29.60 -3.36
CA ALA A 57 18.10 -29.99 -4.16
C ALA A 57 17.75 -31.11 -5.14
N LEU A 58 18.44 -31.11 -6.30
CA LEU A 58 18.38 -32.11 -7.34
C LEU A 58 19.83 -32.47 -7.73
N ASP A 59 20.22 -33.74 -7.60
CA ASP A 59 21.57 -34.25 -7.85
C ASP A 59 22.65 -33.40 -7.15
N GLY A 60 22.40 -33.04 -5.89
CA GLY A 60 23.29 -32.24 -5.05
C GLY A 60 23.33 -30.75 -5.41
N ARG A 61 22.62 -30.29 -6.46
CA ARG A 61 22.51 -28.89 -6.81
C ARG A 61 21.25 -28.29 -6.21
N ARG A 62 21.41 -27.14 -5.54
CA ARG A 62 20.26 -26.44 -4.94
C ARG A 62 19.26 -25.96 -6.01
N VAL A 63 17.99 -26.22 -5.79
CA VAL A 63 16.90 -25.72 -6.66
C VAL A 63 16.79 -24.21 -6.56
N ALA A 64 16.68 -23.54 -7.70
CA ALA A 64 16.58 -22.10 -7.78
C ALA A 64 15.25 -21.59 -7.22
N ARG A 65 15.33 -20.49 -6.48
CA ARG A 65 14.17 -19.74 -5.94
C ARG A 65 14.16 -18.32 -6.51
N GLY A 66 13.08 -17.59 -6.35
CA GLY A 66 12.97 -16.22 -6.86
C GLY A 66 14.11 -15.30 -6.43
N SER A 67 14.65 -15.47 -5.19
CA SER A 67 15.79 -14.69 -4.69
C SER A 67 17.12 -14.98 -5.39
N ASP A 68 17.21 -16.05 -6.15
CA ASP A 68 18.42 -16.45 -6.86
C ASP A 68 18.57 -15.80 -8.24
N PHE A 69 17.57 -15.07 -8.67
CA PHE A 69 17.61 -14.29 -9.90
C PHE A 69 17.93 -12.81 -9.61
N GLY A 70 18.67 -12.19 -10.51
CA GLY A 70 18.91 -10.75 -10.50
C GLY A 70 17.72 -9.98 -11.09
N ALA A 71 17.75 -8.65 -10.95
CA ALA A 71 16.76 -7.78 -11.58
C ALA A 71 16.80 -7.85 -13.12
N ASP A 72 17.92 -8.30 -13.68
CA ASP A 72 18.14 -8.53 -15.11
C ASP A 72 17.62 -9.90 -15.61
N GLY A 73 16.96 -10.65 -14.75
CA GLY A 73 16.43 -11.98 -15.04
C GLY A 73 17.48 -13.10 -15.06
N LYS A 74 18.74 -12.81 -14.76
CA LYS A 74 19.78 -13.84 -14.79
C LYS A 74 19.96 -14.50 -13.42
N ALA A 75 20.24 -15.81 -13.45
CA ALA A 75 20.61 -16.52 -12.24
C ALA A 75 21.93 -15.99 -11.66
N LYS A 76 21.97 -15.75 -10.35
CA LYS A 76 23.14 -15.24 -9.61
C LYS A 76 24.27 -16.27 -9.50
N SER A 77 23.96 -17.56 -9.65
CA SER A 77 24.94 -18.66 -9.65
C SER A 77 24.63 -19.67 -10.75
N LYS A 78 25.68 -20.28 -11.29
CA LYS A 78 25.58 -21.37 -12.29
C LYS A 78 25.35 -22.74 -11.63
N ASP A 79 25.54 -22.85 -10.32
CA ASP A 79 25.44 -24.12 -9.58
C ASP A 79 24.02 -24.41 -9.11
N LEU A 80 23.03 -23.68 -9.62
CA LEU A 80 21.63 -23.87 -9.30
C LEU A 80 20.98 -24.82 -10.30
N ALA A 81 20.06 -25.65 -9.80
CA ALA A 81 19.11 -26.37 -10.65
C ALA A 81 17.91 -25.44 -10.92
N HIS A 82 17.84 -24.89 -12.12
CA HIS A 82 16.68 -24.10 -12.57
C HIS A 82 15.74 -25.04 -13.28
N LEU A 83 14.54 -25.23 -12.74
CA LEU A 83 13.47 -26.03 -13.32
C LEU A 83 12.50 -25.12 -14.07
N ASP A 84 12.16 -25.51 -15.28
CA ASP A 84 11.01 -25.01 -16.03
C ASP A 84 9.80 -25.93 -15.85
N GLU A 85 8.68 -25.63 -16.48
CA GLU A 85 7.46 -26.42 -16.33
C GLU A 85 7.64 -27.86 -16.80
N GLU A 86 8.27 -28.08 -17.93
CA GLU A 86 8.50 -29.42 -18.51
C GLU A 86 9.38 -30.27 -17.60
N SER A 87 10.48 -29.72 -17.13
CA SER A 87 11.41 -30.38 -16.22
C SER A 87 10.76 -30.73 -14.87
N ALA A 88 9.98 -29.80 -14.30
CA ALA A 88 9.31 -30.00 -13.02
C ALA A 88 8.22 -31.09 -13.13
N ARG A 89 7.36 -31.02 -14.17
CA ARG A 89 6.32 -32.02 -14.38
C ARG A 89 6.91 -33.40 -14.72
N GLY A 90 7.95 -33.45 -15.53
CA GLY A 90 8.65 -34.71 -15.83
C GLY A 90 9.31 -35.30 -14.59
N LEU A 91 9.89 -34.49 -13.70
CA LEU A 91 10.45 -34.97 -12.43
C LEU A 91 9.32 -35.46 -11.50
N LEU A 92 8.18 -34.77 -11.43
CA LEU A 92 7.01 -35.19 -10.69
C LEU A 92 6.53 -36.58 -11.10
N GLU A 93 6.38 -36.84 -12.41
CA GLU A 93 5.97 -38.15 -12.93
C GLU A 93 6.96 -39.25 -12.53
N ARG A 94 8.27 -38.96 -12.55
CA ARG A 94 9.31 -39.92 -12.16
C ARG A 94 9.40 -40.16 -10.64
N LEU A 95 8.71 -39.37 -9.83
CA LEU A 95 8.67 -39.47 -8.36
C LEU A 95 7.38 -40.07 -7.81
N GLN A 96 6.39 -40.39 -8.64
CA GLN A 96 5.07 -40.85 -8.19
C GLN A 96 5.14 -42.09 -7.27
N ASP A 97 6.02 -43.03 -7.60
CA ASP A 97 6.22 -44.29 -6.83
C ASP A 97 7.50 -44.26 -5.96
N ALA A 98 8.13 -43.11 -5.80
CA ALA A 98 9.38 -42.98 -5.07
C ALA A 98 9.16 -43.12 -3.56
N THR A 99 10.00 -43.89 -2.92
CA THR A 99 10.03 -44.00 -1.44
C THR A 99 10.91 -42.91 -0.87
N PHE A 100 10.32 -42.05 -0.06
CA PHE A 100 11.05 -40.99 0.65
C PHE A 100 11.52 -41.49 2.02
N THR A 101 12.73 -41.12 2.39
CA THR A 101 13.31 -41.38 3.70
C THR A 101 13.89 -40.12 4.29
N VAL A 102 13.91 -40.03 5.61
CA VAL A 102 14.57 -38.92 6.32
C VAL A 102 16.08 -39.06 6.15
N ARG A 103 16.70 -38.14 5.41
CA ARG A 103 18.15 -38.06 5.18
C ARG A 103 18.86 -37.46 6.38
N SER A 104 18.31 -36.40 6.93
CA SER A 104 18.85 -35.71 8.11
C SER A 104 17.78 -34.98 8.89
N LYS A 105 18.02 -34.87 10.19
CA LYS A 105 17.23 -34.09 11.14
C LYS A 105 18.18 -33.14 11.88
N ASP A 106 17.90 -31.85 11.82
CA ASP A 106 18.68 -30.80 12.49
C ASP A 106 17.79 -30.05 13.47
N GLU A 107 18.16 -30.07 14.74
CA GLU A 107 17.43 -29.38 15.82
C GLU A 107 18.28 -28.25 16.35
N LYS A 108 17.74 -27.03 16.33
CA LYS A 108 18.43 -25.83 16.80
C LYS A 108 17.61 -25.07 17.82
N PRO A 109 18.25 -24.59 18.90
CA PRO A 109 17.58 -23.70 19.81
C PRO A 109 17.06 -22.44 19.09
N TYR A 110 15.79 -22.13 19.25
CA TYR A 110 15.20 -20.91 18.80
C TYR A 110 15.16 -19.87 19.91
N THR A 111 15.68 -18.69 19.64
CA THR A 111 15.61 -17.56 20.58
C THR A 111 15.30 -16.28 19.82
N ARG A 112 14.22 -15.61 20.21
CA ARG A 112 13.83 -14.31 19.66
C ARG A 112 13.81 -13.26 20.77
N LYS A 113 14.53 -12.16 20.54
CA LYS A 113 14.62 -11.05 21.49
C LYS A 113 13.50 -10.03 21.26
N PRO A 114 12.99 -9.38 22.31
CA PRO A 114 12.07 -8.25 22.15
C PRO A 114 12.75 -7.10 21.42
N THR A 115 11.94 -6.19 20.94
CA THR A 115 12.39 -4.98 20.25
C THR A 115 12.39 -3.78 21.20
N ALA A 116 13.20 -2.76 20.90
CA ALA A 116 13.30 -1.54 21.68
C ALA A 116 11.96 -0.81 21.79
N PRO A 117 11.75 0.01 22.82
CA PRO A 117 10.63 0.95 22.91
C PRO A 117 10.52 1.84 21.67
N PHE A 118 9.37 2.44 21.45
CA PHE A 118 9.15 3.26 20.27
C PHE A 118 9.96 4.56 20.29
N ARG A 119 10.51 4.89 19.12
CA ARG A 119 10.85 6.24 18.69
C ARG A 119 9.90 6.66 17.56
N THR A 120 9.91 7.91 17.17
CA THR A 120 8.96 8.46 16.20
C THR A 120 8.85 7.61 14.92
N ALA A 121 9.98 7.27 14.31
CA ALA A 121 9.98 6.50 13.06
C ALA A 121 9.38 5.10 13.25
N THR A 122 9.76 4.37 14.30
CA THR A 122 9.25 3.01 14.55
C THR A 122 7.78 3.03 14.98
N LEU A 123 7.31 4.08 15.67
CA LEU A 123 5.89 4.25 15.97
C LEU A 123 5.07 4.46 14.69
N GLN A 124 5.54 5.30 13.77
CA GLN A 124 4.86 5.51 12.49
C GLN A 124 4.80 4.23 11.66
N GLN A 125 5.90 3.47 11.61
CA GLN A 125 5.97 2.19 10.91
C GLN A 125 4.95 1.18 11.47
N GLU A 126 4.95 0.96 12.78
CA GLU A 126 4.06 -0.02 13.41
C GLU A 126 2.58 0.42 13.41
N ALA A 127 2.30 1.70 13.59
CA ALA A 127 0.94 2.22 13.47
C ALA A 127 0.39 2.08 12.05
N SER A 128 1.25 2.23 11.03
CA SER A 128 0.88 1.98 9.64
C SER A 128 0.56 0.50 9.40
N ARG A 129 1.39 -0.42 9.90
CA ARG A 129 1.22 -1.86 9.72
C ARG A 129 -0.01 -2.41 10.47
N LYS A 130 -0.11 -2.12 11.76
CA LYS A 130 -1.12 -2.71 12.66
C LYS A 130 -2.44 -1.96 12.70
N LEU A 131 -2.39 -0.63 12.66
CA LEU A 131 -3.58 0.21 12.78
C LEU A 131 -4.07 0.78 11.44
N ARG A 132 -3.25 0.66 10.39
CA ARG A 132 -3.50 1.25 9.07
C ARG A 132 -3.58 2.79 9.12
N TYR A 133 -2.84 3.40 10.05
CA TYR A 133 -2.75 4.84 10.15
C TYR A 133 -1.72 5.39 9.16
N THR A 134 -2.00 6.57 8.60
CA THR A 134 -0.98 7.34 7.90
C THR A 134 0.00 7.93 8.91
N SER A 135 1.21 8.26 8.47
CA SER A 135 2.21 8.94 9.32
C SER A 135 1.64 10.22 9.93
N GLN A 136 0.86 10.99 9.16
CA GLN A 136 0.19 12.20 9.63
C GLN A 136 -0.88 11.91 10.70
N THR A 137 -1.69 10.87 10.50
CA THR A 137 -2.69 10.45 11.49
C THR A 137 -2.03 9.97 12.76
N THR A 138 -0.97 9.16 12.66
CA THR A 138 -0.20 8.67 13.80
C THR A 138 0.32 9.84 14.65
N MET A 139 0.96 10.82 14.02
CA MET A 139 1.53 11.97 14.73
C MET A 139 0.45 12.85 15.34
N ARG A 140 -0.67 13.05 14.69
CA ARG A 140 -1.80 13.82 15.24
C ARG A 140 -2.41 13.16 16.48
N VAL A 141 -2.57 11.83 16.44
CA VAL A 141 -3.11 11.07 17.58
C VAL A 141 -2.09 11.03 18.73
N ALA A 142 -0.81 10.78 18.41
CA ALA A 142 0.26 10.78 19.40
C ALA A 142 0.41 12.15 20.09
N GLN A 143 0.27 13.25 19.33
CA GLN A 143 0.31 14.60 19.92
C GLN A 143 -0.81 14.81 20.94
N ARG A 144 -2.03 14.38 20.65
CA ARG A 144 -3.14 14.46 21.61
C ARG A 144 -2.90 13.62 22.85
N LEU A 145 -2.39 12.40 22.70
CA LEU A 145 -2.02 11.56 23.83
C LEU A 145 -0.96 12.21 24.71
N TYR A 146 0.03 12.86 24.11
CA TYR A 146 1.06 13.62 24.84
C TYR A 146 0.48 14.85 25.55
N GLU A 147 -0.27 15.69 24.85
CA GLU A 147 -0.86 16.91 25.40
C GLU A 147 -1.82 16.62 26.56
N ASN A 148 -2.48 15.47 26.55
CA ASN A 148 -3.36 15.02 27.62
C ASN A 148 -2.65 14.16 28.69
N GLY A 149 -1.33 14.03 28.64
CA GLY A 149 -0.53 13.35 29.65
C GLY A 149 -0.58 11.84 29.67
N TYR A 150 -0.96 11.19 28.55
CA TYR A 150 -1.01 9.71 28.45
C TYR A 150 0.30 9.09 28.04
N ILE A 151 1.14 9.79 27.24
CA ILE A 151 2.43 9.30 26.76
C ILE A 151 3.52 10.37 26.95
N THR A 152 4.78 9.95 26.86
CA THR A 152 5.93 10.86 26.76
C THR A 152 5.96 11.57 25.40
N TYR A 153 6.85 12.53 25.23
CA TYR A 153 6.96 13.32 24.01
C TYR A 153 7.16 12.44 22.78
N MET A 154 6.33 12.62 21.75
CA MET A 154 6.24 11.74 20.60
C MET A 154 7.25 12.03 19.47
N ARG A 155 8.02 13.12 19.55
CA ARG A 155 9.05 13.47 18.56
C ARG A 155 10.42 13.22 19.15
N THR A 156 10.85 11.96 19.15
CA THR A 156 12.12 11.51 19.71
C THR A 156 12.75 10.43 18.83
N ASP A 157 14.04 10.41 18.78
CA ASP A 157 14.88 9.34 18.20
C ASP A 157 15.43 8.39 19.27
N SER A 158 15.20 8.72 20.56
CA SER A 158 15.62 7.91 21.69
C SER A 158 14.79 6.62 21.84
N THR A 159 15.47 5.56 22.25
CA THR A 159 14.88 4.28 22.68
C THR A 159 15.09 4.03 24.18
N SER A 160 15.72 4.97 24.89
CA SER A 160 16.07 4.85 26.31
C SER A 160 14.83 5.02 27.18
N LEU A 161 14.79 4.28 28.30
CA LEU A 161 13.77 4.42 29.34
C LEU A 161 14.47 4.89 30.63
N SER A 162 13.82 5.81 31.37
CA SER A 162 14.27 6.18 32.69
C SER A 162 14.21 4.99 33.66
N GLN A 163 14.94 5.07 34.77
CA GLN A 163 14.92 4.03 35.79
C GLN A 163 13.51 3.78 36.35
N ALA A 164 12.75 4.84 36.52
CA ALA A 164 11.35 4.79 36.99
C ALA A 164 10.47 4.05 35.92
N ALA A 165 10.64 4.36 34.66
CA ALA A 165 9.91 3.70 33.58
C ALA A 165 10.26 2.22 33.46
N VAL A 166 11.52 1.85 33.59
CA VAL A 166 11.97 0.46 33.63
C VAL A 166 11.34 -0.27 34.81
N ALA A 167 11.34 0.33 35.99
CA ALA A 167 10.72 -0.27 37.19
C ALA A 167 9.21 -0.46 37.01
N ALA A 168 8.50 0.54 36.44
CA ALA A 168 7.07 0.48 36.15
C ALA A 168 6.74 -0.63 35.15
N ALA A 169 7.47 -0.71 34.05
CA ALA A 169 7.28 -1.75 33.05
C ALA A 169 7.50 -3.15 33.63
N ARG A 170 8.59 -3.36 34.37
CA ARG A 170 8.92 -4.64 34.98
C ARG A 170 7.90 -5.06 36.03
N LYS A 171 7.39 -4.11 36.85
CA LYS A 171 6.31 -4.37 37.79
C LYS A 171 5.07 -4.89 37.08
N GLN A 172 4.63 -4.22 36.03
CA GLN A 172 3.46 -4.66 35.24
C GLN A 172 3.68 -6.02 34.55
N VAL A 173 4.90 -6.32 34.07
CA VAL A 173 5.21 -7.65 33.54
C VAL A 173 4.98 -8.71 34.61
N THR A 174 5.46 -8.49 35.84
CA THR A 174 5.25 -9.45 36.94
C THR A 174 3.76 -9.63 37.29
N GLU A 175 3.02 -8.52 37.33
CA GLU A 175 1.59 -8.53 37.70
C GLU A 175 0.70 -9.21 36.63
N LEU A 176 1.01 -9.03 35.36
CA LEU A 176 0.16 -9.48 34.25
C LEU A 176 0.59 -10.83 33.66
N TYR A 177 1.89 -11.16 33.69
CA TYR A 177 2.45 -12.35 33.02
C TYR A 177 3.19 -13.28 33.99
N GLY A 178 3.60 -12.78 35.16
CA GLY A 178 4.37 -13.53 36.13
C GLY A 178 5.88 -13.25 36.09
N ALA A 179 6.58 -13.68 37.15
CA ALA A 179 8.01 -13.40 37.34
C ALA A 179 8.91 -14.07 36.26
N ASP A 180 8.49 -15.20 35.74
CA ASP A 180 9.24 -15.97 34.71
C ASP A 180 9.38 -15.22 33.39
N TYR A 181 8.49 -14.24 33.14
CA TYR A 181 8.54 -13.39 31.97
C TYR A 181 9.52 -12.21 32.10
N LEU A 182 10.21 -12.08 33.24
CA LEU A 182 11.24 -11.07 33.43
C LEU A 182 12.65 -11.67 33.23
N PRO A 183 13.51 -11.00 32.45
CA PRO A 183 14.94 -11.35 32.46
C PRO A 183 15.55 -10.93 33.81
N PRO A 184 16.66 -11.61 34.26
CA PRO A 184 17.29 -11.32 35.55
C PRO A 184 17.75 -9.86 35.71
N LYS A 185 18.17 -9.25 34.60
CA LYS A 185 18.58 -7.83 34.55
C LYS A 185 17.62 -7.01 33.69
N PRO A 186 17.36 -5.75 34.05
CA PRO A 186 16.67 -4.84 33.15
C PRO A 186 17.35 -4.75 31.79
N ARG A 187 16.55 -4.60 30.73
CA ARG A 187 17.07 -4.39 29.39
C ARG A 187 17.35 -2.90 29.17
N THR A 188 18.52 -2.61 28.66
CA THR A 188 18.91 -1.27 28.19
C THR A 188 18.89 -1.24 26.68
N TRP A 189 18.38 -0.13 26.14
CA TRP A 189 18.20 0.07 24.70
C TRP A 189 18.97 1.28 24.21
N ASP A 190 20.17 1.49 24.79
CA ASP A 190 21.01 2.62 24.43
C ASP A 190 21.51 2.47 22.99
N ARG A 191 20.93 3.21 22.09
CA ARG A 191 21.49 3.42 20.78
C ARG A 191 22.38 4.66 20.87
N LYS A 192 23.68 4.51 20.61
CA LYS A 192 24.55 5.65 20.29
C LYS A 192 24.07 6.22 18.95
N VAL A 193 23.06 7.06 18.96
CA VAL A 193 22.68 7.87 17.80
C VAL A 193 23.74 8.93 17.66
N LYS A 194 24.36 9.03 16.49
CA LYS A 194 25.51 9.86 16.20
C LYS A 194 25.24 11.36 16.45
N ASN A 195 23.98 11.78 16.59
CA ASN A 195 23.54 13.14 16.87
C ASN A 195 22.21 13.08 17.63
N ALA A 196 22.20 12.53 18.85
CA ALA A 196 21.03 12.57 19.71
C ALA A 196 20.70 14.03 20.04
N GLN A 197 19.62 14.54 19.46
CA GLN A 197 19.23 15.95 19.55
C GLN A 197 18.86 16.42 20.95
N GLU A 198 18.57 15.54 21.88
CA GLU A 198 18.27 15.86 23.28
C GLU A 198 18.22 14.59 24.13
N ALA A 199 18.34 14.72 25.44
CA ALA A 199 18.18 13.66 26.44
C ALA A 199 16.69 13.26 26.61
N HIS A 200 16.00 12.98 25.48
CA HIS A 200 14.62 12.53 25.52
C HIS A 200 14.53 11.04 25.82
N GLU A 201 13.45 10.64 26.48
CA GLU A 201 13.08 9.23 26.59
C GLU A 201 12.42 8.72 25.29
N ALA A 202 12.30 7.40 25.20
CA ALA A 202 11.46 6.72 24.23
C ALA A 202 9.98 7.12 24.37
N ILE A 203 9.18 6.86 23.36
CA ILE A 203 7.72 7.02 23.40
C ILE A 203 7.14 5.87 24.24
N ARG A 204 6.61 6.19 25.41
CA ARG A 204 6.07 5.26 26.38
C ARG A 204 4.85 5.83 27.10
N PRO A 205 4.07 5.04 27.84
CA PRO A 205 3.06 5.56 28.76
C PRO A 205 3.70 6.54 29.75
N ALA A 206 3.01 7.64 30.03
CA ALA A 206 3.51 8.69 30.92
C ALA A 206 3.48 8.27 32.40
N GLY A 207 4.24 8.97 33.23
CA GLY A 207 4.31 8.74 34.66
C GLY A 207 5.22 7.60 35.07
N ASP A 208 5.24 7.34 36.39
CA ASP A 208 6.03 6.28 37.03
C ASP A 208 5.21 5.01 37.28
N PHE A 209 3.92 5.06 36.99
CA PHE A 209 2.99 3.92 36.99
C PHE A 209 2.22 3.94 35.66
N PHE A 210 2.37 2.87 34.89
CA PHE A 210 1.70 2.81 33.59
C PHE A 210 0.25 2.40 33.77
N ARG A 211 -0.66 3.22 33.32
CA ARG A 211 -2.07 2.87 33.25
C ARG A 211 -2.27 1.83 32.14
N THR A 212 -2.98 0.77 32.44
CA THR A 212 -3.30 -0.25 31.44
C THR A 212 -4.27 0.30 30.39
N PRO A 213 -4.33 -0.30 29.18
CA PRO A 213 -5.32 0.08 28.16
C PRO A 213 -6.77 -0.02 28.65
N ASN A 214 -7.06 -0.92 29.60
CA ASN A 214 -8.40 -1.04 30.19
C ASN A 214 -8.76 0.13 31.10
N GLU A 215 -7.80 0.63 31.88
CA GLU A 215 -8.01 1.77 32.78
C GLU A 215 -8.24 3.09 32.06
N VAL A 216 -7.67 3.27 30.87
CA VAL A 216 -7.83 4.50 30.08
C VAL A 216 -8.95 4.41 29.03
N ARG A 217 -9.59 3.25 28.90
CA ARG A 217 -10.59 2.98 27.84
C ARG A 217 -11.78 3.94 27.86
N GLY A 218 -12.20 4.39 29.04
CA GLY A 218 -13.33 5.30 29.20
C GLY A 218 -13.00 6.76 28.88
N GLU A 219 -11.73 7.11 28.81
CA GLU A 219 -11.23 8.49 28.65
C GLU A 219 -10.78 8.77 27.21
N LEU A 220 -10.31 7.75 26.50
CA LEU A 220 -9.74 7.85 25.16
C LEU A 220 -10.74 7.48 24.08
N ASN A 221 -10.72 8.22 22.98
CA ASN A 221 -11.44 7.79 21.80
C ASN A 221 -10.78 6.54 21.18
N ARG A 222 -11.43 5.95 20.19
CA ARG A 222 -11.00 4.69 19.59
C ARG A 222 -9.58 4.73 19.01
N ASP A 223 -9.24 5.79 18.31
CA ASP A 223 -7.95 5.90 17.64
C ASP A 223 -6.83 6.19 18.64
N GLU A 224 -7.12 6.99 19.67
CA GLU A 224 -6.23 7.27 20.81
C GLU A 224 -5.98 6.00 21.63
N LEU A 225 -7.04 5.24 21.95
CA LEU A 225 -6.89 3.99 22.69
C LEU A 225 -6.07 2.95 21.91
N ALA A 226 -6.30 2.80 20.59
CA ALA A 226 -5.56 1.87 19.77
C ALA A 226 -4.06 2.22 19.72
N LEU A 227 -3.73 3.50 19.57
CA LEU A 227 -2.33 3.94 19.55
C LEU A 227 -1.68 3.82 20.95
N TYR A 228 -2.41 4.16 22.00
CA TYR A 228 -1.95 3.98 23.38
C TYR A 228 -1.66 2.52 23.70
N GLU A 229 -2.57 1.61 23.35
CA GLU A 229 -2.40 0.18 23.53
C GLU A 229 -1.15 -0.35 22.78
N LEU A 230 -0.93 0.13 21.56
CA LEU A 230 0.27 -0.21 20.79
C LEU A 230 1.56 0.23 21.50
N ILE A 231 1.59 1.47 22.01
CA ILE A 231 2.73 2.05 22.75
C ILE A 231 2.94 1.30 24.06
N TRP A 232 1.88 1.06 24.80
CA TRP A 232 1.94 0.34 26.08
C TRP A 232 2.49 -1.08 25.90
N LYS A 233 1.93 -1.86 24.97
CA LYS A 233 2.39 -3.21 24.68
C LYS A 233 3.86 -3.25 24.29
N ARG A 234 4.30 -2.33 23.44
CA ARG A 234 5.70 -2.24 23.02
C ARG A 234 6.63 -1.92 24.19
N THR A 235 6.23 -1.00 25.06
CA THR A 235 7.01 -0.62 26.24
C THR A 235 7.15 -1.80 27.21
N ILE A 236 6.05 -2.48 27.52
CA ILE A 236 6.06 -3.65 28.43
C ILE A 236 6.91 -4.77 27.84
N SER A 237 6.68 -5.14 26.59
CA SER A 237 7.40 -6.22 25.91
C SER A 237 8.90 -5.96 25.83
N SER A 238 9.33 -4.70 25.74
CA SER A 238 10.73 -4.31 25.70
C SER A 238 11.52 -4.72 26.95
N GLN A 239 10.84 -4.96 28.07
CA GLN A 239 11.44 -5.38 29.34
C GLN A 239 11.20 -6.86 29.65
N MET A 240 10.54 -7.61 28.73
CA MET A 240 10.24 -9.03 28.92
C MET A 240 11.40 -9.94 28.51
N ALA A 241 11.32 -11.20 28.93
CA ALA A 241 12.24 -12.25 28.55
C ALA A 241 12.13 -12.60 27.06
N ASP A 242 13.21 -13.21 26.52
CA ASP A 242 13.21 -13.70 25.15
C ASP A 242 12.16 -14.80 24.95
N ALA A 243 11.56 -14.86 23.78
CA ALA A 243 10.86 -16.05 23.35
C ALA A 243 11.88 -17.16 23.06
N ARG A 244 11.58 -18.37 23.49
CA ARG A 244 12.44 -19.55 23.33
C ARG A 244 11.65 -20.71 22.77
N GLY A 245 12.36 -21.58 22.06
CA GLY A 245 11.79 -22.77 21.45
C GLY A 245 12.86 -23.59 20.75
N GLU A 246 12.40 -24.41 19.84
CA GLU A 246 13.24 -25.24 19.00
C GLU A 246 12.79 -25.17 17.56
N THR A 247 13.74 -25.05 16.64
CA THR A 247 13.51 -25.18 15.20
C THR A 247 14.00 -26.53 14.76
N VAL A 248 13.12 -27.33 14.19
CA VAL A 248 13.43 -28.63 13.60
C VAL A 248 13.46 -28.46 12.09
N SER A 249 14.50 -28.92 11.44
CA SER A 249 14.63 -28.97 9.99
C SER A 249 14.82 -30.40 9.55
N LEU A 250 13.99 -30.88 8.66
CA LEU A 250 14.04 -32.21 8.07
C LEU A 250 14.49 -32.12 6.61
N ARG A 251 15.32 -33.11 6.20
CA ARG A 251 15.65 -33.38 4.82
C ARG A 251 15.13 -34.76 4.46
N LEU A 252 14.22 -34.82 3.50
CA LEU A 252 13.69 -36.05 2.93
C LEU A 252 14.41 -36.31 1.62
N ALA A 253 14.83 -37.55 1.39
CA ALA A 253 15.48 -37.92 0.15
C ALA A 253 14.76 -39.08 -0.52
N ALA A 254 14.74 -39.05 -1.86
CA ALA A 254 14.28 -40.13 -2.70
C ALA A 254 15.10 -40.18 -3.98
N LYS A 255 15.02 -41.33 -4.69
CA LYS A 255 15.53 -41.44 -6.06
C LYS A 255 14.39 -41.55 -7.03
N SER A 256 14.46 -40.79 -8.11
CA SER A 256 13.52 -40.92 -9.21
C SER A 256 13.70 -42.22 -9.95
N THR A 257 12.75 -42.59 -10.79
CA THR A 257 12.87 -43.78 -11.68
C THR A 257 14.03 -43.66 -12.64
N SER A 258 14.52 -42.45 -12.95
CA SER A 258 15.71 -42.22 -13.77
C SER A 258 17.01 -42.16 -12.95
N GLY A 259 16.94 -42.34 -11.61
CA GLY A 259 18.10 -42.36 -10.74
C GLY A 259 18.52 -40.98 -10.20
N GLU A 260 17.81 -39.91 -10.48
CA GLU A 260 18.06 -38.58 -9.97
C GLU A 260 17.88 -38.56 -8.44
N ASP A 261 18.81 -37.94 -7.72
CA ASP A 261 18.75 -37.79 -6.27
C ASP A 261 18.01 -36.50 -5.89
N VAL A 262 16.83 -36.66 -5.32
CA VAL A 262 15.99 -35.49 -4.92
C VAL A 262 16.04 -35.31 -3.40
N GLU A 263 16.08 -34.06 -2.97
CA GLU A 263 16.00 -33.69 -1.57
C GLU A 263 14.90 -32.70 -1.32
N PHE A 264 13.94 -33.03 -0.46
CA PHE A 264 12.90 -32.16 0.02
C PHE A 264 13.23 -31.64 1.41
N GLY A 265 12.94 -30.37 1.67
CA GLY A 265 13.16 -29.72 2.96
C GLY A 265 11.88 -29.30 3.63
N ALA A 266 11.73 -29.64 4.89
CA ALA A 266 10.70 -29.12 5.78
C ALA A 266 11.34 -28.43 6.98
N SER A 267 10.73 -27.37 7.50
CA SER A 267 11.19 -26.69 8.71
C SER A 267 9.98 -26.27 9.54
N GLY A 268 10.06 -26.47 10.85
CA GLY A 268 9.02 -26.04 11.77
C GLY A 268 9.63 -25.49 13.06
N THR A 269 9.00 -24.49 13.67
CA THR A 269 9.45 -23.91 14.93
C THR A 269 8.39 -24.12 16.00
N VAL A 270 8.78 -24.71 17.12
CA VAL A 270 7.95 -24.87 18.30
C VAL A 270 8.39 -23.90 19.37
N ILE A 271 7.52 -22.96 19.74
CA ILE A 271 7.76 -22.01 20.82
C ILE A 271 7.38 -22.68 22.13
N THR A 272 8.37 -23.01 22.94
CA THR A 272 8.18 -23.63 24.27
C THR A 272 7.95 -22.61 25.37
N PHE A 273 8.49 -21.40 25.20
CA PHE A 273 8.27 -20.26 26.07
C PHE A 273 8.06 -18.99 25.26
N PRO A 274 6.85 -18.39 25.27
CA PRO A 274 6.52 -17.28 24.41
C PRO A 274 7.25 -15.98 24.78
N GLY A 275 7.71 -15.81 26.03
CA GLY A 275 8.39 -14.61 26.46
C GLY A 275 7.63 -13.34 26.08
N PHE A 276 8.30 -12.36 25.47
CA PHE A 276 7.69 -11.11 25.05
C PHE A 276 6.57 -11.24 24.01
N LEU A 277 6.51 -12.35 23.26
CA LEU A 277 5.44 -12.60 22.28
C LEU A 277 4.06 -12.73 22.94
N ALA A 278 4.00 -13.07 24.23
CA ALA A 278 2.76 -13.08 24.99
C ALA A 278 2.11 -11.68 25.06
N ALA A 279 2.91 -10.62 25.05
CA ALA A 279 2.43 -9.22 25.10
C ALA A 279 2.38 -8.55 23.74
N TYR A 280 3.37 -8.82 22.87
CA TYR A 280 3.55 -8.04 21.66
C TYR A 280 4.32 -8.79 20.56
N GLU A 281 3.78 -8.75 19.37
CA GLU A 281 4.45 -9.18 18.15
C GLU A 281 4.59 -8.00 17.17
N VAL A 282 5.77 -7.84 16.55
CA VAL A 282 6.04 -6.80 15.56
C VAL A 282 5.25 -7.09 14.28
N GLY A 283 4.60 -6.08 13.71
CA GLY A 283 3.94 -6.23 12.41
C GLY A 283 4.95 -6.46 11.29
N LYS A 284 4.64 -7.39 10.39
CA LYS A 284 5.45 -7.67 9.18
C LYS A 284 4.98 -6.78 8.02
N ASP A 285 5.88 -6.43 7.11
CA ASP A 285 5.55 -5.67 5.89
C ASP A 285 4.92 -6.55 4.81
N GLU A 286 5.31 -7.84 4.79
CA GLU A 286 4.80 -8.89 3.91
C GLU A 286 4.45 -10.12 4.73
N ASP A 287 3.54 -10.94 4.25
CA ASP A 287 3.17 -12.23 4.83
C ASP A 287 4.34 -13.22 4.63
N GLY A 288 5.38 -13.05 5.41
CA GLY A 288 6.43 -14.05 5.53
C GLY A 288 5.87 -15.19 6.39
N ASP A 289 5.49 -16.27 5.76
CA ASP A 289 5.18 -17.52 6.41
C ASP A 289 6.47 -18.06 7.06
N GLU A 290 6.68 -17.74 8.31
CA GLU A 290 7.40 -18.67 9.18
C GLU A 290 6.37 -19.74 9.56
N ASP A 291 6.47 -20.90 8.93
CA ASP A 291 5.66 -22.06 9.27
C ASP A 291 5.87 -22.39 10.75
N GLN A 292 4.95 -21.94 11.59
CA GLN A 292 4.95 -22.24 13.02
C GLN A 292 4.33 -23.60 13.32
N ARG A 293 4.15 -24.46 12.29
CA ARG A 293 3.60 -25.79 12.48
C ARG A 293 4.71 -26.70 13.03
N PRO A 294 4.43 -27.42 14.12
CA PRO A 294 5.38 -28.42 14.60
C PRO A 294 5.51 -29.53 13.55
N LEU A 295 6.75 -29.92 13.25
CA LEU A 295 7.01 -31.12 12.47
C LEU A 295 6.83 -32.38 13.33
N PRO A 296 6.44 -33.51 12.74
CA PRO A 296 6.38 -34.76 13.45
C PRO A 296 7.79 -35.17 13.90
N ASN A 297 7.86 -35.94 15.03
CA ASN A 297 9.11 -36.46 15.48
C ASN A 297 9.52 -37.69 14.63
N LEU A 298 10.43 -37.47 13.68
CA LEU A 298 10.96 -38.47 12.77
C LEU A 298 12.44 -38.70 13.07
N GLU A 299 12.91 -39.92 12.79
CA GLU A 299 14.30 -40.31 12.95
C GLU A 299 14.98 -40.42 11.58
N GLU A 300 16.31 -40.24 11.55
CA GLU A 300 17.09 -40.46 10.32
C GLU A 300 16.97 -41.91 9.81
N GLY A 301 16.79 -42.06 8.51
CA GLY A 301 16.53 -43.35 7.86
C GLY A 301 15.06 -43.80 7.89
N GLN A 302 14.18 -43.12 8.63
CA GLN A 302 12.77 -43.45 8.67
C GLN A 302 12.12 -43.16 7.34
N ALA A 303 11.30 -44.09 6.82
CA ALA A 303 10.49 -43.90 5.66
C ALA A 303 9.28 -43.01 6.00
N VAL A 304 8.92 -42.15 5.06
CA VAL A 304 7.72 -41.29 5.12
C VAL A 304 6.80 -41.61 3.94
N GLU A 305 5.51 -41.60 4.21
CA GLU A 305 4.49 -41.82 3.19
C GLU A 305 4.23 -40.51 2.45
N THR A 306 4.22 -40.55 1.14
CA THR A 306 3.83 -39.40 0.27
C THR A 306 2.34 -39.41 0.09
N LYS A 307 1.66 -38.38 0.55
CA LYS A 307 0.21 -38.17 0.29
C LYS A 307 -0.04 -37.48 -1.03
N GLU A 308 0.72 -36.46 -1.29
CA GLU A 308 0.56 -35.62 -2.45
C GLU A 308 1.90 -35.04 -2.89
N LEU A 309 2.14 -35.01 -4.20
CA LEU A 309 3.23 -34.27 -4.83
C LEU A 309 2.65 -33.39 -5.92
N THR A 310 3.05 -32.15 -5.94
CA THR A 310 2.59 -31.16 -6.94
C THR A 310 3.78 -30.39 -7.51
N ALA A 311 3.71 -30.05 -8.78
CA ALA A 311 4.62 -29.12 -9.42
C ALA A 311 4.02 -27.71 -9.36
N GLN A 312 4.75 -26.76 -8.80
CA GLN A 312 4.32 -25.39 -8.59
C GLN A 312 5.12 -24.44 -9.46
N GLY A 313 4.41 -23.63 -10.27
CA GLY A 313 5.02 -22.59 -11.08
C GLY A 313 5.05 -21.26 -10.31
N HIS A 314 6.16 -20.56 -10.41
CA HIS A 314 6.42 -19.28 -9.78
C HIS A 314 6.96 -18.29 -10.79
N SER A 315 6.77 -17.00 -10.52
CA SER A 315 7.43 -15.92 -11.23
C SER A 315 8.14 -15.00 -10.23
N THR A 316 9.29 -14.50 -10.63
CA THR A 316 9.93 -13.43 -9.85
C THR A 316 9.11 -12.16 -9.92
N SER A 317 9.09 -11.41 -8.84
CA SER A 317 8.36 -10.14 -8.78
C SER A 317 9.32 -8.96 -8.69
N PRO A 318 8.97 -7.81 -9.28
CA PRO A 318 9.76 -6.61 -9.14
C PRO A 318 9.80 -6.17 -7.67
N PRO A 319 10.84 -5.38 -7.26
CA PRO A 319 10.95 -4.93 -5.88
C PRO A 319 9.68 -4.20 -5.44
N PRO A 320 9.18 -4.44 -4.21
CA PRO A 320 7.96 -3.81 -3.73
C PRO A 320 8.12 -2.29 -3.65
N ARG A 321 7.05 -1.57 -4.01
CA ARG A 321 7.00 -0.12 -3.85
C ARG A 321 7.09 0.25 -2.38
N TYR A 322 7.61 1.43 -2.11
CA TYR A 322 7.57 1.98 -0.76
C TYR A 322 6.12 2.13 -0.27
N THR A 323 5.90 1.77 0.98
CA THR A 323 4.77 2.23 1.80
C THR A 323 5.23 3.46 2.59
N GLU A 324 4.32 4.18 3.27
CA GLU A 324 4.76 5.24 4.19
C GLU A 324 5.74 4.71 5.24
N ALA A 325 5.47 3.50 5.77
CA ALA A 325 6.31 2.85 6.77
C ALA A 325 7.74 2.56 6.26
N THR A 326 7.84 1.96 5.07
CA THR A 326 9.14 1.59 4.49
C THR A 326 9.90 2.81 3.96
N LEU A 327 9.20 3.87 3.52
CA LEU A 327 9.83 5.14 3.14
C LEU A 327 10.41 5.86 4.37
N VAL A 328 9.68 5.91 5.49
CA VAL A 328 10.22 6.46 6.75
C VAL A 328 11.47 5.71 7.19
N ARG A 329 11.44 4.36 7.11
CA ARG A 329 12.62 3.53 7.40
C ARG A 329 13.79 3.89 6.48
N ALA A 330 13.56 3.96 5.18
CA ALA A 330 14.61 4.24 4.20
C ALA A 330 15.25 5.63 4.38
N LEU A 331 14.46 6.63 4.77
CA LEU A 331 14.96 7.96 5.10
C LEU A 331 15.79 7.95 6.39
N GLU A 332 15.27 7.28 7.43
CA GLU A 332 15.95 7.18 8.73
C GLU A 332 17.31 6.45 8.63
N GLU A 333 17.35 5.32 7.92
CA GLU A 333 18.58 4.54 7.72
C GLU A 333 19.67 5.34 6.99
N ARG A 334 19.27 6.32 6.17
CA ARG A 334 20.17 7.25 5.47
C ARG A 334 20.50 8.51 6.25
N GLY A 335 19.93 8.70 7.45
CA GLY A 335 20.11 9.92 8.24
C GLY A 335 19.38 11.14 7.65
N ILE A 336 18.41 10.94 6.78
CA ILE A 336 17.68 11.99 6.06
C ILE A 336 16.36 12.28 6.75
N GLY A 337 16.13 13.54 7.10
CA GLY A 337 14.98 13.97 7.90
C GLY A 337 15.19 13.75 9.40
N ARG A 338 14.23 14.23 10.18
CA ARG A 338 14.24 14.16 11.65
C ARG A 338 12.84 13.75 12.14
N PRO A 339 12.69 13.31 13.39
CA PRO A 339 11.39 12.91 13.96
C PRO A 339 10.27 13.93 13.76
N SER A 340 10.59 15.22 13.68
CA SER A 340 9.63 16.30 13.43
C SER A 340 9.17 16.42 11.97
N THR A 341 9.89 15.83 11.01
CA THR A 341 9.69 16.12 9.59
C THR A 341 9.11 14.96 8.76
N TYR A 342 9.26 13.69 9.17
CA TYR A 342 8.83 12.52 8.37
C TYR A 342 7.37 12.61 7.88
N ALA A 343 6.43 12.84 8.79
CA ALA A 343 5.01 12.89 8.43
C ALA A 343 4.69 14.07 7.49
N ALA A 344 5.34 15.24 7.70
CA ALA A 344 5.15 16.42 6.86
C ALA A 344 5.73 16.23 5.46
N ILE A 345 6.87 15.54 5.34
CA ILE A 345 7.52 15.24 4.06
C ILE A 345 6.63 14.35 3.21
N ILE A 346 6.13 13.24 3.78
CA ILE A 346 5.24 12.33 3.08
C ILE A 346 3.95 13.05 2.65
N GLY A 347 3.36 13.86 3.57
CA GLY A 347 2.22 14.70 3.23
C GLY A 347 2.51 15.62 2.05
N THR A 348 3.65 16.30 2.06
CA THR A 348 4.04 17.20 0.97
C THR A 348 4.23 16.48 -0.36
N VAL A 349 4.85 15.29 -0.37
CA VAL A 349 5.00 14.47 -1.60
C VAL A 349 3.65 14.13 -2.20
N MET A 350 2.68 13.77 -1.36
CA MET A 350 1.31 13.45 -1.79
C MET A 350 0.55 14.70 -2.25
N ASP A 351 0.58 15.78 -1.46
CA ASP A 351 -0.16 17.03 -1.74
C ASP A 351 0.34 17.73 -3.00
N ARG A 352 1.61 17.56 -3.35
CA ARG A 352 2.20 18.08 -4.60
C ARG A 352 1.94 17.19 -5.81
N GLY A 353 1.29 16.05 -5.62
CA GLY A 353 1.01 15.11 -6.68
C GLY A 353 2.26 14.41 -7.21
N TYR A 354 3.31 14.27 -6.40
CA TYR A 354 4.51 13.49 -6.79
C TYR A 354 4.29 12.00 -6.61
N ALA A 355 3.43 11.61 -5.69
CA ALA A 355 3.00 10.23 -5.54
C ALA A 355 1.50 10.16 -5.22
N PHE A 356 0.91 9.01 -5.48
CA PHE A 356 -0.44 8.66 -5.05
C PHE A 356 -0.44 7.28 -4.39
N LYS A 357 -1.50 6.97 -3.65
CA LYS A 357 -1.63 5.67 -3.00
C LYS A 357 -2.41 4.68 -3.84
N ARG A 358 -1.85 3.48 -4.01
CA ARG A 358 -2.56 2.30 -4.49
C ARG A 358 -2.52 1.25 -3.38
N GLY A 359 -3.62 1.12 -2.63
CA GLY A 359 -3.61 0.40 -1.36
C GLY A 359 -2.70 1.08 -0.33
N THR A 360 -1.65 0.39 0.10
CA THR A 360 -0.60 0.93 1.00
C THR A 360 0.61 1.47 0.25
N ALA A 361 0.78 1.10 -1.03
CA ALA A 361 1.92 1.46 -1.85
C ALA A 361 1.89 2.93 -2.29
N LEU A 362 3.05 3.56 -2.28
CA LEU A 362 3.31 4.88 -2.84
C LEU A 362 3.75 4.71 -4.30
N VAL A 363 2.92 5.13 -5.23
CA VAL A 363 3.19 5.08 -6.67
C VAL A 363 3.59 6.47 -7.13
N PRO A 364 4.76 6.67 -7.75
CA PRO A 364 5.14 7.97 -8.28
C PRO A 364 4.27 8.33 -9.49
N THR A 365 4.03 9.61 -9.67
CA THR A 365 3.43 10.12 -10.90
C THR A 365 4.50 10.41 -11.95
N PHE A 366 4.13 10.48 -13.21
CA PHE A 366 5.06 10.92 -14.27
C PHE A 366 5.60 12.34 -14.03
N LEU A 367 4.85 13.18 -13.30
CA LEU A 367 5.31 14.48 -12.85
C LEU A 367 6.52 14.38 -11.90
N ALA A 368 6.53 13.38 -11.02
CA ALA A 368 7.67 13.12 -10.14
C ALA A 368 8.92 12.75 -10.94
N PHE A 369 8.78 11.98 -12.02
CA PHE A 369 9.89 11.68 -12.93
C PHE A 369 10.49 12.95 -13.53
N SER A 370 9.65 13.87 -14.06
CA SER A 370 10.15 15.14 -14.60
C SER A 370 10.86 16.01 -13.57
N VAL A 371 10.33 16.08 -12.35
CA VAL A 371 10.96 16.83 -11.26
C VAL A 371 12.28 16.21 -10.85
N THR A 372 12.31 14.88 -10.70
CA THR A 372 13.54 14.14 -10.34
C THR A 372 14.59 14.26 -11.42
N GLU A 373 14.22 14.06 -12.69
CA GLU A 373 15.11 14.20 -13.85
C GLU A 373 15.75 15.58 -13.93
N LEU A 374 14.95 16.64 -13.76
CA LEU A 374 15.45 18.00 -13.74
C LEU A 374 16.45 18.21 -12.60
N LEU A 375 16.13 17.71 -11.41
CA LEU A 375 16.97 17.88 -10.23
C LEU A 375 18.27 17.05 -10.34
N GLU A 376 18.20 15.82 -10.81
CA GLU A 376 19.37 14.96 -10.99
C GLU A 376 20.34 15.51 -12.03
N LYS A 377 19.82 16.03 -13.17
CA LYS A 377 20.68 16.57 -14.25
C LYS A 377 21.28 17.93 -13.97
N HIS A 378 20.53 18.81 -13.32
CA HIS A 378 20.95 20.23 -13.20
C HIS A 378 21.19 20.68 -11.76
N PHE A 379 20.79 19.88 -10.76
CA PHE A 379 20.92 20.18 -9.33
C PHE A 379 21.28 18.93 -8.54
N SER A 380 22.11 18.05 -9.12
CA SER A 380 22.43 16.71 -8.60
C SER A 380 22.81 16.72 -7.12
N ARG A 381 23.65 17.68 -6.67
CA ARG A 381 24.04 17.86 -5.29
C ARG A 381 22.84 18.04 -4.35
N LEU A 382 21.77 18.75 -4.78
CA LEU A 382 20.60 19.04 -3.93
C LEU A 382 19.66 17.85 -3.75
N VAL A 383 19.86 16.77 -4.50
CA VAL A 383 19.10 15.52 -4.37
C VAL A 383 20.00 14.33 -4.04
N ASP A 384 21.28 14.59 -3.78
CA ASP A 384 22.22 13.58 -3.31
C ASP A 384 21.91 13.18 -1.86
N TYR A 385 21.97 11.87 -1.59
CA TYR A 385 21.61 11.32 -0.30
C TYR A 385 22.61 11.69 0.80
N GLU A 386 23.91 11.58 0.50
CA GLU A 386 24.97 11.89 1.46
C GLU A 386 25.05 13.39 1.74
N PHE A 387 24.89 14.21 0.71
CA PHE A 387 24.83 15.65 0.88
C PHE A 387 23.64 16.06 1.75
N THR A 388 22.46 15.44 1.54
CA THR A 388 21.28 15.74 2.34
C THR A 388 21.45 15.30 3.78
N ALA A 389 22.05 14.14 4.03
CA ALA A 389 22.36 13.65 5.38
C ALA A 389 23.36 14.58 6.09
N ARG A 390 24.44 14.97 5.40
CA ARG A 390 25.43 15.95 5.94
C ARG A 390 24.77 17.29 6.27
N MET A 391 23.87 17.77 5.42
CA MET A 391 23.14 19.02 5.68
C MET A 391 22.27 18.92 6.93
N GLU A 392 21.65 17.75 7.20
CA GLU A 392 20.91 17.52 8.46
C GLU A 392 21.85 17.60 9.68
N ASP A 393 23.05 17.00 9.57
CA ASP A 393 24.06 17.03 10.62
C ASP A 393 24.61 18.46 10.84
N ASP A 394 24.83 19.21 9.77
CA ASP A 394 25.27 20.61 9.85
C ASP A 394 24.22 21.50 10.54
N LEU A 395 22.94 21.26 10.26
CA LEU A 395 21.85 21.99 10.94
C LEU A 395 21.79 21.67 12.44
N ASP A 396 22.06 20.40 12.82
CA ASP A 396 22.16 20.00 14.22
C ASP A 396 23.36 20.71 14.90
N ARG A 397 24.52 20.79 14.21
CA ARG A 397 25.72 21.54 14.69
C ARG A 397 25.44 23.04 14.84
N ILE A 398 24.70 23.63 13.90
CA ILE A 398 24.27 25.04 14.02
C ILE A 398 23.35 25.21 15.24
N ALA A 399 22.43 24.28 15.45
CA ALA A 399 21.53 24.31 16.61
C ALA A 399 22.27 24.15 17.95
N ALA A 400 23.33 23.32 17.97
CA ALA A 400 24.22 23.15 19.12
C ALA A 400 25.16 24.34 19.37
N GLY A 401 25.32 25.22 18.38
CA GLY A 401 26.28 26.34 18.45
C GLY A 401 27.70 26.00 17.99
N ASP A 402 27.91 24.79 17.46
CA ASP A 402 29.23 24.30 17.00
C ASP A 402 29.57 24.80 15.61
N GLU A 403 28.63 25.38 14.88
CA GLU A 403 28.81 25.93 13.55
C GLU A 403 28.07 27.26 13.36
N GLY A 404 28.71 28.20 12.64
CA GLY A 404 28.16 29.53 12.37
C GLY A 404 27.07 29.51 11.29
N ARG A 405 25.82 29.84 11.64
CA ARG A 405 24.70 29.88 10.68
C ARG A 405 24.97 30.75 9.45
N VAL A 406 25.56 31.94 9.65
CA VAL A 406 25.79 32.90 8.54
C VAL A 406 26.83 32.37 7.57
N GLU A 407 27.91 31.78 8.10
CA GLU A 407 29.00 31.20 7.30
C GLU A 407 28.51 30.00 6.48
N TRP A 408 27.72 29.11 7.13
CA TRP A 408 27.12 27.98 6.45
C TRP A 408 26.19 28.42 5.31
N LEU A 409 25.28 29.41 5.56
CA LEU A 409 24.37 29.94 4.54
C LEU A 409 25.15 30.62 3.39
N ARG A 410 26.26 31.28 3.69
CA ARG A 410 27.11 31.91 2.70
C ARG A 410 27.75 30.89 1.75
N ARG A 411 28.33 29.82 2.31
CA ARG A 411 28.89 28.70 1.53
C ARG A 411 27.80 28.05 0.66
N PHE A 412 26.68 27.70 1.26
CA PHE A 412 25.59 27.07 0.52
C PHE A 412 25.05 27.93 -0.63
N TYR A 413 24.94 29.25 -0.42
CA TYR A 413 24.37 30.16 -1.42
C TYR A 413 25.37 30.63 -2.48
N PHE A 414 26.58 30.95 -2.10
CA PHE A 414 27.59 31.49 -3.01
C PHE A 414 28.62 30.44 -3.49
N GLY A 415 28.78 29.34 -2.76
CA GLY A 415 29.85 28.36 -2.96
C GLY A 415 31.14 28.72 -2.19
N ASP A 416 32.06 27.76 -2.12
CA ASP A 416 33.36 27.93 -1.47
C ASP A 416 34.48 28.35 -2.45
N GLY A 417 34.17 28.56 -3.71
CA GLY A 417 35.12 28.95 -4.76
C GLY A 417 35.77 27.79 -5.50
N GLU A 418 35.51 26.53 -5.08
CA GLU A 418 35.93 25.33 -5.79
C GLU A 418 35.01 25.04 -6.99
N PRO A 419 35.51 24.53 -8.13
CA PRO A 419 34.71 24.29 -9.34
C PRO A 419 33.53 23.34 -9.13
N ASP A 420 33.71 22.34 -8.29
CA ASP A 420 32.67 21.31 -7.99
C ASP A 420 31.74 21.73 -6.85
N GLU A 421 31.93 22.89 -6.24
CA GLU A 421 31.15 23.42 -5.12
C GLU A 421 30.38 24.70 -5.47
N ALA A 422 29.87 24.77 -6.69
CA ALA A 422 29.04 25.87 -7.14
C ALA A 422 27.86 26.12 -6.16
N GLY A 423 27.76 27.35 -5.67
CA GLY A 423 26.67 27.73 -4.78
C GLY A 423 25.30 27.79 -5.48
N LEU A 424 24.24 27.75 -4.70
CA LEU A 424 22.86 27.77 -5.20
C LEU A 424 22.60 28.93 -6.17
N LYS A 425 23.24 30.11 -5.95
CA LYS A 425 23.10 31.27 -6.83
C LYS A 425 23.59 31.00 -8.25
N ALA A 426 24.76 30.34 -8.38
CA ALA A 426 25.32 29.99 -9.67
C ALA A 426 24.48 28.94 -10.39
N LEU A 427 24.06 27.88 -9.68
CA LEU A 427 23.19 26.83 -10.21
C LEU A 427 21.84 27.38 -10.73
N VAL A 428 21.26 28.33 -10.01
CA VAL A 428 20.00 28.98 -10.44
C VAL A 428 20.27 29.98 -11.58
N GLY A 429 21.47 30.53 -11.71
CA GLY A 429 21.83 31.44 -12.81
C GLY A 429 21.86 30.77 -14.18
N ALA A 430 22.18 29.47 -14.24
CA ALA A 430 22.25 28.66 -15.47
C ALA A 430 20.89 28.15 -15.99
N LEU A 431 19.79 28.73 -15.55
CA LEU A 431 18.43 28.29 -15.92
C LEU A 431 18.10 28.30 -17.41
N SER A 432 18.75 29.19 -18.20
CA SER A 432 18.55 29.26 -19.64
C SER A 432 19.03 28.01 -20.37
N GLU A 433 19.98 27.29 -19.81
CA GLU A 433 20.60 26.08 -20.39
C GLU A 433 19.73 24.83 -20.22
N ILE A 434 18.71 24.87 -19.36
CA ILE A 434 17.82 23.72 -19.14
C ILE A 434 16.82 23.60 -20.28
N ASP A 435 16.92 22.52 -21.06
CA ASP A 435 15.93 22.17 -22.05
C ASP A 435 14.67 21.60 -21.36
N ALA A 436 13.62 22.40 -21.33
CA ALA A 436 12.33 21.99 -20.73
C ALA A 436 11.70 20.78 -21.43
N ARG A 437 11.96 20.60 -22.75
CA ARG A 437 11.41 19.48 -23.49
C ARG A 437 12.13 18.18 -23.12
N ALA A 438 13.44 18.20 -23.01
CA ALA A 438 14.26 17.05 -22.66
C ALA A 438 13.95 16.51 -21.26
N VAL A 439 13.80 17.37 -20.24
CA VAL A 439 13.49 16.95 -18.85
C VAL A 439 12.07 16.42 -18.66
N ASN A 440 11.19 16.64 -19.63
CA ASN A 440 9.80 16.18 -19.59
C ASN A 440 9.53 15.06 -20.62
N THR A 441 10.54 14.47 -21.21
CA THR A 441 10.41 13.40 -22.22
C THR A 441 11.11 12.14 -21.72
N PHE A 442 10.38 11.02 -21.74
CA PHE A 442 10.87 9.71 -21.27
C PHE A 442 10.68 8.65 -22.35
N PRO A 443 11.68 7.78 -22.57
CA PRO A 443 11.51 6.63 -23.45
C PRO A 443 10.52 5.64 -22.84
N ILE A 444 9.81 4.92 -23.69
CA ILE A 444 8.99 3.77 -23.30
C ILE A 444 9.80 2.52 -23.64
N PRO A 445 10.00 1.58 -22.70
CA PRO A 445 10.77 0.36 -22.96
C PRO A 445 10.22 -0.40 -24.18
N GLY A 446 11.12 -0.76 -25.11
CA GLY A 446 10.77 -1.48 -26.33
C GLY A 446 10.16 -0.64 -27.44
N ALA A 447 10.01 0.68 -27.28
CA ALA A 447 9.51 1.58 -28.31
C ALA A 447 10.65 2.49 -28.82
N ASP A 448 10.84 2.52 -30.14
CA ASP A 448 11.82 3.39 -30.80
C ASP A 448 11.22 4.74 -31.22
N ASP A 449 9.91 4.77 -31.49
CA ASP A 449 9.18 5.90 -32.08
C ASP A 449 8.12 6.51 -31.13
N ILE A 450 7.85 5.88 -29.98
CA ILE A 450 6.88 6.37 -28.99
C ILE A 450 7.61 6.88 -27.76
N VAL A 451 7.26 8.09 -27.35
CA VAL A 451 7.79 8.69 -26.12
C VAL A 451 6.66 9.12 -25.18
N LEU A 452 6.92 9.02 -23.89
CA LEU A 452 6.08 9.67 -22.88
C LEU A 452 6.52 11.11 -22.70
N ARG A 453 5.57 12.02 -22.63
CA ARG A 453 5.82 13.43 -22.28
C ARG A 453 4.95 13.87 -21.12
N VAL A 454 5.50 14.73 -20.28
CA VAL A 454 4.78 15.42 -19.21
C VAL A 454 4.48 16.84 -19.66
N GLY A 455 3.24 17.07 -20.06
CA GLY A 455 2.76 18.36 -20.54
C GLY A 455 2.04 19.18 -19.46
N ARG A 456 1.66 20.43 -19.83
CA ARG A 456 0.91 21.32 -18.93
C ARG A 456 -0.40 20.72 -18.42
N TYR A 457 -1.02 19.85 -19.22
CA TYR A 457 -2.33 19.25 -18.92
C TYR A 457 -2.23 17.81 -18.38
N GLY A 458 -1.03 17.29 -18.19
CA GLY A 458 -0.76 15.95 -17.69
C GLY A 458 0.17 15.16 -18.61
N PRO A 459 0.43 13.89 -18.26
CA PRO A 459 1.24 13.01 -19.09
C PRO A 459 0.49 12.57 -20.36
N TYR A 460 1.22 12.42 -21.46
CA TYR A 460 0.72 11.91 -22.73
C TYR A 460 1.79 11.13 -23.47
N VAL A 461 1.39 10.16 -24.28
CA VAL A 461 2.26 9.46 -25.23
C VAL A 461 2.23 10.20 -26.57
N GLU A 462 3.38 10.24 -27.25
CA GLU A 462 3.57 10.92 -28.54
C GLU A 462 4.31 10.00 -29.52
N ARG A 463 3.75 9.85 -30.73
CA ARG A 463 4.38 9.19 -31.87
C ARG A 463 4.24 10.10 -33.09
N GLY A 464 5.31 10.79 -33.47
CA GLY A 464 5.25 11.79 -34.52
C GLY A 464 4.27 12.93 -34.20
N GLU A 465 3.19 13.04 -34.95
CA GLU A 465 2.12 14.03 -34.70
C GLU A 465 0.98 13.46 -33.85
N GLU A 466 0.89 12.15 -33.69
CA GLU A 466 -0.14 11.49 -32.88
C GLU A 466 0.15 11.65 -31.40
N ARG A 467 -0.91 11.92 -30.61
CA ARG A 467 -0.83 12.10 -29.16
C ARG A 467 -2.04 11.50 -28.47
N ALA A 468 -1.81 10.84 -27.36
CA ALA A 468 -2.88 10.36 -26.49
C ALA A 468 -2.54 10.62 -25.01
N SER A 469 -3.52 11.10 -24.25
CA SER A 469 -3.35 11.32 -22.80
C SER A 469 -3.19 10.01 -22.06
N VAL A 470 -2.27 9.98 -21.09
CA VAL A 470 -2.14 8.84 -20.18
C VAL A 470 -3.10 9.02 -19.02
N PRO A 471 -3.99 8.06 -18.73
CA PRO A 471 -4.90 8.11 -17.60
C PRO A 471 -4.16 8.27 -16.26
N PRO A 472 -4.73 9.00 -15.27
CA PRO A 472 -4.04 9.30 -14.02
C PRO A 472 -3.87 8.11 -13.07
N ASP A 473 -4.56 7.01 -13.33
CA ASP A 473 -4.50 5.74 -12.59
C ASP A 473 -3.48 4.74 -13.16
N VAL A 474 -2.92 5.03 -14.33
CA VAL A 474 -1.84 4.23 -14.92
C VAL A 474 -0.53 4.52 -14.19
N ALA A 475 0.05 3.49 -13.58
CA ALA A 475 1.35 3.59 -12.96
C ALA A 475 2.47 3.59 -14.01
N PRO A 476 3.64 4.19 -13.72
CA PRO A 476 4.73 4.27 -14.71
C PRO A 476 5.22 2.92 -15.22
N ASP A 477 5.25 1.88 -14.38
CA ASP A 477 5.63 0.51 -14.77
C ASP A 477 4.55 -0.23 -15.58
N GLU A 478 3.33 0.29 -15.61
CA GLU A 478 2.21 -0.24 -16.43
C GLU A 478 2.14 0.40 -17.83
N LEU A 479 2.89 1.47 -18.06
CA LEU A 479 2.96 2.11 -19.37
C LEU A 479 3.94 1.36 -20.28
N THR A 480 3.55 0.16 -20.69
CA THR A 480 4.30 -0.67 -21.65
C THR A 480 4.12 -0.17 -23.08
N LEU A 481 4.89 -0.75 -24.03
CA LEU A 481 4.73 -0.49 -25.46
C LEU A 481 3.31 -0.81 -25.93
N GLU A 482 2.75 -1.95 -25.47
CA GLU A 482 1.39 -2.37 -25.81
C GLU A 482 0.38 -1.34 -25.31
N LYS A 483 0.52 -0.90 -24.05
CA LYS A 483 -0.39 0.11 -23.47
C LYS A 483 -0.28 1.46 -24.16
N ALA A 484 0.93 1.89 -24.50
CA ALA A 484 1.15 3.13 -25.25
C ALA A 484 0.54 3.06 -26.64
N THR A 485 0.67 1.93 -27.34
CA THR A 485 0.09 1.69 -28.66
C THR A 485 -1.44 1.64 -28.57
N GLU A 486 -2.00 0.98 -27.55
CA GLU A 486 -3.45 0.97 -27.29
C GLU A 486 -3.99 2.39 -27.11
N LEU A 487 -3.30 3.20 -26.29
CA LEU A 487 -3.70 4.59 -26.07
C LEU A 487 -3.68 5.43 -27.35
N LEU A 488 -2.65 5.26 -28.19
CA LEU A 488 -2.55 5.97 -29.48
C LEU A 488 -3.56 5.46 -30.51
N ALA A 489 -3.96 4.19 -30.45
CA ALA A 489 -4.96 3.62 -31.33
C ALA A 489 -6.40 4.06 -30.97
N GLN A 490 -6.62 4.54 -29.73
CA GLN A 490 -7.90 5.11 -29.36
C GLN A 490 -8.14 6.40 -30.16
N PRO A 491 -9.34 6.62 -30.69
CA PRO A 491 -9.64 7.82 -31.47
C PRO A 491 -9.29 9.07 -30.65
N SER A 492 -8.19 9.73 -30.97
CA SER A 492 -7.68 10.92 -30.29
C SER A 492 -8.33 12.21 -30.78
N GLY A 493 -9.32 12.08 -31.65
CA GLY A 493 -10.03 13.20 -32.24
C GLY A 493 -11.17 13.71 -31.34
N ASP A 494 -11.26 15.03 -31.23
CA ASP A 494 -12.50 15.66 -30.83
C ASP A 494 -13.62 15.16 -31.73
N ARG A 495 -14.54 14.38 -31.17
CA ARG A 495 -15.70 13.93 -31.95
C ARG A 495 -16.69 15.07 -32.04
N GLU A 496 -16.86 15.63 -33.24
CA GLU A 496 -17.87 16.61 -33.50
C GLU A 496 -19.26 15.96 -33.38
N LEU A 497 -20.08 16.50 -32.51
CA LEU A 497 -21.45 16.01 -32.28
C LEU A 497 -22.48 16.77 -33.07
N GLY A 498 -22.15 18.00 -33.48
CA GLY A 498 -23.03 18.91 -34.20
C GLY A 498 -23.26 20.23 -33.46
N ALA A 499 -24.11 21.08 -34.02
CA ALA A 499 -24.41 22.40 -33.42
C ALA A 499 -25.48 22.29 -32.33
N HIS A 500 -25.28 22.99 -31.21
CA HIS A 500 -26.29 23.13 -30.15
C HIS A 500 -27.56 23.80 -30.69
N PRO A 501 -28.75 23.23 -30.48
CA PRO A 501 -29.98 23.73 -31.09
C PRO A 501 -30.32 25.20 -30.76
N GLU A 502 -30.00 25.65 -29.56
CA GLU A 502 -30.34 27.00 -29.09
C GLU A 502 -29.20 28.01 -29.30
N THR A 503 -27.94 27.60 -29.11
CA THR A 503 -26.80 28.52 -29.16
C THR A 503 -26.06 28.51 -30.48
N SER A 504 -26.37 27.57 -31.37
CA SER A 504 -25.69 27.32 -32.66
C SER A 504 -24.18 27.06 -32.52
N ARG A 505 -23.66 26.85 -31.31
CA ARG A 505 -22.27 26.53 -31.05
C ARG A 505 -22.01 25.06 -31.34
N GLN A 506 -20.87 24.77 -31.95
CA GLN A 506 -20.44 23.38 -32.16
C GLN A 506 -20.15 22.68 -30.84
N LEU A 507 -20.67 21.46 -30.70
CA LEU A 507 -20.42 20.59 -29.56
C LEU A 507 -19.45 19.49 -29.96
N THR A 508 -18.47 19.24 -29.11
CA THR A 508 -17.51 18.17 -29.30
C THR A 508 -17.43 17.29 -28.03
N ALA A 509 -17.25 16.00 -28.25
CA ALA A 509 -16.90 15.05 -27.18
C ALA A 509 -15.39 14.84 -27.17
N ARG A 510 -14.79 14.93 -25.98
CA ARG A 510 -13.33 14.91 -25.77
C ARG A 510 -12.94 14.05 -24.58
N THR A 511 -11.71 13.55 -24.59
CA THR A 511 -11.09 12.98 -23.39
C THR A 511 -10.44 14.08 -22.57
N GLY A 512 -10.76 14.17 -21.27
CA GLY A 512 -10.17 15.13 -20.36
C GLY A 512 -9.53 14.50 -19.12
N ARG A 513 -8.86 15.35 -18.33
CA ARG A 513 -8.18 14.93 -17.07
C ARG A 513 -9.06 14.14 -16.10
N PHE A 514 -10.36 14.39 -16.12
CA PHE A 514 -11.33 13.77 -15.22
C PHE A 514 -12.22 12.73 -15.91
N GLY A 515 -11.83 12.28 -17.09
CA GLY A 515 -12.57 11.35 -17.94
C GLY A 515 -13.17 12.05 -19.18
N PRO A 516 -13.93 11.30 -19.99
CA PRO A 516 -14.56 11.84 -21.18
C PRO A 516 -15.62 12.88 -20.83
N TYR A 517 -15.70 13.95 -21.65
CA TYR A 517 -16.62 15.05 -21.45
C TYR A 517 -17.07 15.66 -22.78
N VAL A 518 -18.18 16.36 -22.75
CA VAL A 518 -18.67 17.18 -23.86
C VAL A 518 -18.40 18.67 -23.58
N THR A 519 -18.11 19.43 -24.63
CA THR A 519 -17.80 20.86 -24.53
C THR A 519 -18.33 21.63 -25.72
N GLU A 520 -18.65 22.92 -25.50
CA GLU A 520 -18.88 23.89 -26.57
C GLU A 520 -17.53 24.31 -27.17
N VAL A 521 -17.47 24.47 -28.48
CA VAL A 521 -16.35 25.10 -29.19
C VAL A 521 -16.67 26.60 -29.28
N LEU A 522 -15.86 27.43 -28.63
CA LEU A 522 -16.01 28.87 -28.70
C LEU A 522 -15.32 29.41 -29.96
N PRO A 523 -15.88 30.46 -30.62
CA PRO A 523 -15.17 31.19 -31.65
C PRO A 523 -13.85 31.77 -31.14
N GLU A 524 -12.86 31.99 -32.02
CA GLU A 524 -11.53 32.50 -31.65
C GLU A 524 -11.57 33.86 -30.93
N ASP A 525 -12.60 34.67 -31.18
CA ASP A 525 -12.79 35.98 -30.58
C ASP A 525 -13.51 35.94 -29.22
N ASP A 526 -14.09 34.79 -28.82
CA ASP A 526 -14.80 34.63 -27.55
C ASP A 526 -13.83 34.18 -26.44
N LYS A 527 -13.45 35.13 -25.57
CA LYS A 527 -12.58 34.86 -24.39
C LYS A 527 -13.32 34.23 -23.22
N GLY A 528 -14.57 33.82 -23.39
CA GLY A 528 -15.37 33.13 -22.38
C GLY A 528 -14.80 31.75 -22.01
N LYS A 529 -15.39 31.14 -20.98
CA LYS A 529 -15.13 29.72 -20.66
C LYS A 529 -16.20 28.88 -21.35
N PRO A 530 -15.84 27.88 -22.16
CA PRO A 530 -16.80 26.96 -22.74
C PRO A 530 -17.57 26.21 -21.67
N LYS A 531 -18.84 25.96 -21.88
CA LYS A 531 -19.58 25.01 -21.04
C LYS A 531 -19.04 23.61 -21.28
N THR A 532 -18.83 22.88 -20.21
CA THR A 532 -18.33 21.49 -20.22
C THR A 532 -19.13 20.63 -19.29
N ALA A 533 -19.37 19.37 -19.66
CA ALA A 533 -20.01 18.39 -18.80
C ALA A 533 -19.37 17.01 -18.98
N SER A 534 -19.05 16.34 -17.88
CA SER A 534 -18.52 14.96 -17.93
C SER A 534 -19.59 13.99 -18.42
N LEU A 535 -19.18 13.00 -19.21
CA LEU A 535 -20.06 11.92 -19.61
C LEU A 535 -20.46 11.08 -18.38
N PHE A 536 -21.66 10.52 -18.44
CA PHE A 536 -22.09 9.54 -17.44
C PHE A 536 -21.34 8.22 -17.58
N LYS A 537 -21.33 7.42 -16.55
CA LYS A 537 -20.65 6.10 -16.55
C LYS A 537 -21.18 5.13 -17.59
N SER A 538 -22.44 5.30 -17.96
CA SER A 538 -23.13 4.53 -19.01
C SER A 538 -22.82 5.00 -20.43
N MET A 539 -22.14 6.14 -20.60
CA MET A 539 -21.82 6.76 -21.89
C MET A 539 -20.35 6.62 -22.23
N SER A 540 -20.04 6.48 -23.51
CA SER A 540 -18.68 6.52 -24.05
C SER A 540 -18.54 7.61 -25.11
N LEU A 541 -17.29 7.97 -25.46
CA LEU A 541 -17.01 8.94 -26.52
C LEU A 541 -17.62 8.51 -27.86
N ASP A 542 -17.66 7.21 -28.12
CA ASP A 542 -18.13 6.65 -29.38
C ASP A 542 -19.65 6.62 -29.49
N THR A 543 -20.35 6.55 -28.36
CA THR A 543 -21.81 6.37 -28.33
C THR A 543 -22.58 7.64 -28.00
N VAL A 544 -21.93 8.64 -27.38
CA VAL A 544 -22.60 9.90 -26.99
C VAL A 544 -23.19 10.62 -28.21
N THR A 545 -24.44 11.00 -28.14
CA THR A 545 -25.16 11.72 -29.22
C THR A 545 -25.18 13.21 -28.98
N LEU A 546 -25.57 14.00 -30.00
CA LEU A 546 -25.82 15.44 -29.87
C LEU A 546 -26.87 15.71 -28.79
N GLU A 547 -27.93 14.91 -28.76
CA GLU A 547 -29.01 15.04 -27.77
C GLU A 547 -28.50 14.82 -26.35
N ASP A 548 -27.65 13.81 -26.14
CA ASP A 548 -27.03 13.55 -24.85
C ASP A 548 -26.11 14.71 -24.43
N ALA A 549 -25.32 15.23 -25.35
CA ALA A 549 -24.44 16.37 -25.08
C ALA A 549 -25.22 17.63 -24.66
N VAL A 550 -26.32 17.93 -25.32
CA VAL A 550 -27.21 19.06 -24.97
C VAL A 550 -27.80 18.84 -23.57
N LYS A 551 -28.28 17.64 -23.26
CA LYS A 551 -28.78 17.27 -21.93
C LYS A 551 -27.69 17.44 -20.86
N LEU A 552 -26.51 16.93 -21.11
CA LEU A 552 -25.38 17.02 -20.16
C LEU A 552 -24.98 18.48 -19.89
N LEU A 553 -24.91 19.30 -20.94
CA LEU A 553 -24.56 20.72 -20.84
C LEU A 553 -25.68 21.59 -20.20
N SER A 554 -26.91 21.07 -20.06
CA SER A 554 -27.97 21.72 -19.30
C SER A 554 -27.76 21.64 -17.77
N LEU A 555 -26.81 20.80 -17.30
CA LEU A 555 -26.45 20.73 -15.90
C LEU A 555 -25.44 21.84 -15.53
N PRO A 556 -25.51 22.40 -14.30
CA PRO A 556 -26.49 22.13 -13.24
C PRO A 556 -27.90 22.66 -13.58
N ARG A 557 -28.94 21.86 -13.27
CA ARG A 557 -30.33 22.20 -13.52
C ARG A 557 -30.97 22.79 -12.25
N THR A 558 -31.36 24.05 -12.30
CA THR A 558 -32.14 24.69 -11.24
C THR A 558 -33.59 24.19 -11.30
N LEU A 559 -34.07 23.62 -10.20
CA LEU A 559 -35.41 23.07 -10.05
C LEU A 559 -36.40 24.15 -9.66
N GLY A 560 -35.95 25.19 -9.01
CA GLY A 560 -36.70 26.33 -8.52
C GLY A 560 -36.38 26.68 -7.05
N PRO A 561 -36.92 27.81 -6.55
CA PRO A 561 -36.74 28.19 -5.16
C PRO A 561 -37.62 27.36 -4.22
N ASP A 562 -37.09 27.01 -3.05
CA ASP A 562 -37.88 26.40 -1.98
C ASP A 562 -38.90 27.42 -1.43
N PRO A 563 -40.20 27.08 -1.41
CA PRO A 563 -41.24 27.98 -0.90
C PRO A 563 -41.04 28.38 0.59
N ALA A 564 -40.25 27.65 1.35
CA ALA A 564 -40.04 27.93 2.77
C ALA A 564 -39.03 29.06 3.07
N ASP A 565 -37.99 29.20 2.24
CA ASP A 565 -36.90 30.15 2.49
C ASP A 565 -36.38 30.88 1.25
N GLY A 566 -36.88 30.52 0.07
CA GLY A 566 -36.52 31.17 -1.20
C GLY A 566 -35.16 30.73 -1.76
N GLU A 567 -34.47 29.76 -1.14
CA GLU A 567 -33.20 29.24 -1.68
C GLU A 567 -33.42 28.30 -2.86
N ASP A 568 -32.61 28.47 -3.92
CA ASP A 568 -32.67 27.61 -5.09
C ASP A 568 -32.26 26.16 -4.81
N VAL A 569 -33.04 25.23 -5.30
CA VAL A 569 -32.71 23.79 -5.32
C VAL A 569 -32.16 23.45 -6.70
N VAL A 570 -30.99 22.83 -6.72
CA VAL A 570 -30.24 22.55 -7.94
C VAL A 570 -29.88 21.06 -8.02
N ALA A 571 -30.07 20.47 -9.20
CA ALA A 571 -29.62 19.08 -9.50
C ALA A 571 -28.27 19.12 -10.21
N LEU A 572 -27.29 18.36 -9.71
CA LEU A 572 -25.91 18.36 -10.18
C LEU A 572 -25.35 16.95 -10.24
N ASN A 573 -24.42 16.74 -11.20
CA ASN A 573 -23.57 15.55 -11.19
C ASN A 573 -22.21 15.88 -10.55
N GLY A 574 -21.83 15.16 -9.52
CA GLY A 574 -20.59 15.38 -8.77
C GLY A 574 -19.66 14.16 -8.75
N ARG A 575 -18.47 14.34 -8.19
CA ARG A 575 -17.45 13.27 -8.08
C ARG A 575 -17.99 11.96 -7.49
N PHE A 576 -19.02 12.02 -6.67
CA PHE A 576 -19.60 10.86 -5.98
C PHE A 576 -20.94 10.41 -6.59
N GLY A 577 -21.30 10.92 -7.75
CA GLY A 577 -22.55 10.65 -8.47
C GLY A 577 -23.56 11.79 -8.42
N PRO A 578 -24.78 11.56 -8.94
CA PRO A 578 -25.83 12.55 -9.03
C PRO A 578 -26.38 12.95 -7.66
N TYR A 579 -26.66 14.23 -7.46
CA TYR A 579 -27.20 14.76 -6.22
C TYR A 579 -27.98 16.06 -6.42
N ILE A 580 -28.84 16.36 -5.45
CA ILE A 580 -29.48 17.68 -5.32
C ILE A 580 -28.80 18.49 -4.23
N LYS A 581 -28.79 19.80 -4.40
CA LYS A 581 -28.19 20.77 -3.48
C LYS A 581 -29.13 21.93 -3.23
N LYS A 582 -29.25 22.34 -1.97
CA LYS A 582 -29.89 23.60 -1.52
C LYS A 582 -28.95 24.24 -0.48
N GLY A 583 -28.42 25.40 -0.75
CA GLY A 583 -27.41 26.04 0.10
C GLY A 583 -26.22 25.08 0.41
N THR A 584 -26.07 24.69 1.67
CA THR A 584 -25.06 23.71 2.12
C THR A 584 -25.58 22.27 2.22
N GLU A 585 -26.88 22.07 2.11
CA GLU A 585 -27.49 20.74 2.19
C GLU A 585 -27.44 20.01 0.86
N THR A 586 -27.16 18.70 0.92
CA THR A 586 -27.08 17.84 -0.26
C THR A 586 -27.72 16.49 -0.01
N ARG A 587 -28.38 15.91 -1.04
CA ARG A 587 -28.89 14.53 -1.04
C ARG A 587 -28.53 13.85 -2.35
N SER A 588 -28.02 12.60 -2.27
CA SER A 588 -27.71 11.80 -3.47
C SER A 588 -29.00 11.33 -4.14
N LEU A 589 -28.99 11.31 -5.46
CA LEU A 589 -29.99 10.67 -6.30
C LEU A 589 -29.60 9.21 -6.56
N GLU A 590 -30.57 8.38 -6.92
CA GLU A 590 -30.36 6.94 -7.12
C GLU A 590 -29.77 6.63 -8.49
N SER A 591 -30.12 7.41 -9.51
CA SER A 591 -29.63 7.25 -10.88
C SER A 591 -29.26 8.58 -11.54
N GLU A 592 -28.43 8.53 -12.57
CA GLU A 592 -28.04 9.71 -13.37
C GLU A 592 -29.22 10.30 -14.15
N GLU A 593 -30.20 9.47 -14.53
CA GLU A 593 -31.43 9.90 -15.22
C GLU A 593 -32.32 10.80 -14.35
N GLN A 594 -32.30 10.59 -13.03
CA GLN A 594 -33.05 11.42 -12.09
C GLN A 594 -32.61 12.89 -12.11
N LEU A 595 -31.37 13.19 -12.56
CA LEU A 595 -30.93 14.59 -12.74
C LEU A 595 -31.85 15.40 -13.67
N PHE A 596 -32.45 14.74 -14.66
CA PHE A 596 -33.27 15.36 -15.65
C PHE A 596 -34.79 15.27 -15.36
N THR A 597 -35.18 14.27 -14.56
CA THR A 597 -36.59 13.96 -14.31
C THR A 597 -37.11 14.45 -12.96
N ILE A 598 -36.23 14.63 -11.96
CA ILE A 598 -36.64 15.06 -10.62
C ILE A 598 -37.34 16.42 -10.63
N THR A 599 -38.46 16.51 -9.93
CA THR A 599 -39.22 17.77 -9.74
C THR A 599 -38.75 18.47 -8.45
N LEU A 600 -39.09 19.79 -8.33
CA LEU A 600 -38.82 20.55 -7.11
C LEU A 600 -39.46 19.90 -5.88
N GLU A 601 -40.70 19.44 -5.99
CA GLU A 601 -41.44 18.80 -4.90
C GLU A 601 -40.72 17.52 -4.42
N GLN A 602 -40.36 16.65 -5.34
CA GLN A 602 -39.58 15.43 -5.03
C GLN A 602 -38.20 15.73 -4.40
N ALA A 603 -37.55 16.79 -4.88
CA ALA A 603 -36.27 17.22 -4.33
C ALA A 603 -36.41 17.75 -2.88
N LEU A 604 -37.46 18.51 -2.59
CA LEU A 604 -37.76 19.01 -1.26
C LEU A 604 -38.11 17.85 -0.30
N GLU A 605 -38.88 16.86 -0.76
CA GLU A 605 -39.14 15.64 0.01
C GLU A 605 -37.84 14.86 0.36
N LEU A 606 -36.92 14.78 -0.60
CA LEU A 606 -35.62 14.15 -0.37
C LEU A 606 -34.76 14.94 0.62
N LEU A 607 -34.79 16.27 0.55
CA LEU A 607 -34.07 17.14 1.48
C LEU A 607 -34.63 17.07 2.90
N ALA A 608 -35.93 16.92 3.03
CA ALA A 608 -36.60 16.78 4.32
C ALA A 608 -36.28 15.46 5.05
N LYS A 609 -35.89 14.42 4.33
CA LYS A 609 -35.44 13.16 4.93
C LYS A 609 -34.13 13.36 5.67
N PRO A 610 -33.94 12.73 6.88
CA PRO A 610 -32.66 12.79 7.58
C PRO A 610 -31.53 12.29 6.69
N LYS A 611 -30.37 12.97 6.72
CA LYS A 611 -29.19 12.55 5.94
C LYS A 611 -28.78 11.15 6.35
N GLU A 612 -29.19 10.13 5.57
CA GLU A 612 -28.70 8.77 5.79
C GLU A 612 -27.17 8.78 5.61
N ARG A 613 -26.45 8.58 6.71
CA ARG A 613 -25.03 8.25 6.61
C ARG A 613 -24.96 6.95 5.82
N ARG A 614 -24.40 6.99 4.61
CA ARG A 614 -24.20 5.83 3.74
C ARG A 614 -23.79 4.62 4.58
N ARG A 615 -24.74 3.76 4.93
CA ARG A 615 -24.46 2.34 5.13
C ARG A 615 -23.92 1.88 3.79
N ARG A 616 -22.68 1.38 3.77
CA ARG A 616 -22.08 0.76 2.60
C ARG A 616 -23.12 -0.13 1.95
N SER A 617 -23.43 0.17 0.71
CA SER A 617 -24.27 -0.53 -0.27
C SER A 617 -25.15 -1.62 0.33
N ALA A 618 -26.47 -1.40 0.30
CA ALA A 618 -27.43 -2.48 0.28
C ALA A 618 -27.01 -3.44 -0.83
N ALA A 619 -26.83 -4.69 -0.48
CA ALA A 619 -26.34 -5.73 -1.35
C ALA A 619 -27.10 -5.71 -2.67
N ALA A 620 -26.38 -5.76 -3.78
CA ALA A 620 -26.92 -6.27 -5.03
C ALA A 620 -27.75 -7.52 -4.72
N GLY A 621 -28.90 -7.68 -5.40
CA GLY A 621 -29.77 -8.85 -5.21
C GLY A 621 -28.96 -10.15 -5.25
N PRO A 622 -29.50 -11.27 -4.81
CA PRO A 622 -28.77 -12.52 -4.82
C PRO A 622 -28.28 -12.82 -6.25
N LEU A 623 -27.04 -13.24 -6.36
CA LEU A 623 -26.46 -13.66 -7.64
C LEU A 623 -27.22 -14.87 -8.21
N ARG A 624 -27.73 -15.73 -7.30
CA ARG A 624 -28.48 -16.93 -7.65
C ARG A 624 -29.30 -17.41 -6.45
N GLU A 625 -30.51 -17.97 -6.69
CA GLU A 625 -31.31 -18.70 -5.70
C GLU A 625 -31.14 -20.20 -5.96
N LEU A 626 -30.85 -20.99 -4.92
CA LEU A 626 -30.51 -22.41 -5.04
C LEU A 626 -31.53 -23.37 -4.41
N GLY A 627 -32.61 -22.87 -3.79
CA GLY A 627 -33.60 -23.68 -3.13
C GLY A 627 -33.77 -23.34 -1.65
N VAL A 628 -34.27 -24.29 -0.84
CA VAL A 628 -34.55 -24.11 0.59
C VAL A 628 -33.60 -24.98 1.42
N ASP A 629 -33.04 -24.44 2.48
CA ASP A 629 -32.21 -25.19 3.42
C ASP A 629 -33.10 -26.13 4.27
N PRO A 630 -32.82 -27.44 4.33
CA PRO A 630 -33.62 -28.39 5.07
C PRO A 630 -33.54 -28.22 6.60
N VAL A 631 -32.59 -27.46 7.11
CA VAL A 631 -32.40 -27.25 8.55
C VAL A 631 -33.06 -25.97 9.03
N THR A 632 -33.00 -24.89 8.24
CA THR A 632 -33.55 -23.58 8.62
C THR A 632 -34.87 -23.26 7.94
N GLU A 633 -35.29 -24.07 6.97
CA GLU A 633 -36.48 -23.87 6.13
C GLU A 633 -36.50 -22.53 5.38
N LYS A 634 -35.30 -21.90 5.22
CA LYS A 634 -35.12 -20.62 4.55
C LYS A 634 -34.46 -20.78 3.18
N LYS A 635 -34.73 -19.83 2.29
CA LYS A 635 -34.12 -19.82 0.95
C LYS A 635 -32.59 -19.69 1.02
N ILE A 636 -31.89 -20.58 0.33
CA ILE A 636 -30.44 -20.49 0.11
C ILE A 636 -30.20 -19.60 -1.11
N VAL A 637 -29.38 -18.57 -0.92
CA VAL A 637 -29.00 -17.66 -1.98
C VAL A 637 -27.49 -17.49 -2.04
N VAL A 638 -26.95 -17.32 -3.24
CA VAL A 638 -25.56 -16.93 -3.46
C VAL A 638 -25.47 -15.40 -3.52
N ARG A 639 -24.58 -14.82 -2.76
CA ARG A 639 -24.34 -13.35 -2.73
C ARG A 639 -22.86 -13.02 -2.93
N LYS A 640 -22.60 -11.85 -3.51
CA LYS A 640 -21.24 -11.31 -3.61
C LYS A 640 -20.82 -10.69 -2.28
N GLY A 641 -19.81 -11.24 -1.63
CA GLY A 641 -19.24 -10.72 -0.38
C GLY A 641 -17.92 -9.97 -0.60
N ARG A 642 -17.41 -9.34 0.46
CA ARG A 642 -16.11 -8.64 0.45
C ARG A 642 -14.93 -9.58 0.16
N PHE A 643 -15.08 -10.85 0.53
CA PHE A 643 -14.04 -11.88 0.42
C PHE A 643 -14.37 -12.92 -0.66
N GLY A 644 -15.20 -12.58 -1.64
CA GLY A 644 -15.67 -13.47 -2.69
C GLY A 644 -17.15 -13.85 -2.55
N PRO A 645 -17.68 -14.63 -3.50
CA PRO A 645 -19.05 -15.12 -3.44
C PRO A 645 -19.24 -16.09 -2.26
N TYR A 646 -20.43 -16.09 -1.66
CA TYR A 646 -20.81 -16.95 -0.54
C TYR A 646 -22.27 -17.37 -0.61
N VAL A 647 -22.58 -18.53 -0.07
CA VAL A 647 -23.96 -19.01 0.13
C VAL A 647 -24.47 -18.59 1.49
N THR A 648 -25.76 -18.27 1.57
CA THR A 648 -26.43 -17.95 2.83
C THR A 648 -27.88 -18.35 2.82
N ASP A 649 -28.36 -18.80 3.97
CA ASP A 649 -29.77 -19.03 4.29
C ASP A 649 -30.40 -17.88 5.11
N GLY A 650 -29.63 -16.78 5.27
CA GLY A 650 -30.01 -15.63 6.08
C GLY A 650 -29.51 -15.70 7.53
N GLU A 651 -29.17 -16.87 8.03
CA GLU A 651 -28.61 -17.10 9.39
C GLU A 651 -27.14 -17.49 9.33
N THR A 652 -26.78 -18.39 8.44
CA THR A 652 -25.43 -18.90 8.25
C THR A 652 -24.86 -18.40 6.91
N ASN A 653 -23.60 -18.00 6.91
CA ASN A 653 -22.88 -17.59 5.71
C ASN A 653 -21.65 -18.50 5.51
N ALA A 654 -21.55 -19.14 4.36
CA ALA A 654 -20.42 -19.99 3.99
C ALA A 654 -19.81 -19.54 2.67
N SER A 655 -18.52 -19.21 2.68
CA SER A 655 -17.78 -18.85 1.44
C SER A 655 -17.69 -20.06 0.52
N LEU A 656 -17.71 -19.83 -0.79
CA LEU A 656 -17.41 -20.85 -1.78
C LEU A 656 -15.93 -21.25 -1.63
N ARG A 657 -15.63 -22.54 -1.87
CA ARG A 657 -14.26 -23.06 -1.82
C ARG A 657 -13.59 -22.97 -3.19
N ALA A 658 -12.29 -23.14 -3.23
CA ALA A 658 -11.56 -23.27 -4.49
C ALA A 658 -12.16 -24.43 -5.33
N GLY A 659 -12.61 -24.10 -6.55
CA GLY A 659 -13.33 -25.03 -7.42
C GLY A 659 -14.87 -24.91 -7.42
N ASP A 660 -15.48 -24.16 -6.48
CA ASP A 660 -16.91 -23.88 -6.51
C ASP A 660 -17.18 -22.61 -7.35
N GLU A 661 -17.83 -22.74 -8.49
CA GLU A 661 -18.24 -21.60 -9.33
C GLU A 661 -19.71 -21.24 -9.10
N VAL A 662 -20.04 -19.94 -9.08
CA VAL A 662 -21.39 -19.43 -8.83
C VAL A 662 -22.42 -20.00 -9.80
N GLU A 663 -22.02 -20.20 -11.06
CA GLU A 663 -22.89 -20.63 -12.14
C GLU A 663 -23.19 -22.14 -12.12
N SER A 664 -22.25 -22.96 -11.64
CA SER A 664 -22.37 -24.42 -11.58
C SER A 664 -22.74 -24.96 -10.18
N LEU A 665 -22.82 -24.09 -9.16
CA LEU A 665 -23.10 -24.49 -7.77
C LEU A 665 -24.49 -25.17 -7.65
N THR A 666 -24.51 -26.41 -7.17
CA THR A 666 -25.75 -27.14 -6.96
C THR A 666 -26.38 -26.84 -5.60
N HIS A 667 -27.68 -27.14 -5.45
CA HIS A 667 -28.40 -27.00 -4.19
C HIS A 667 -27.79 -27.87 -3.08
N GLU A 668 -27.45 -29.12 -3.41
CA GLU A 668 -26.83 -30.08 -2.48
C GLU A 668 -25.45 -29.54 -1.99
N ARG A 669 -24.67 -29.01 -2.88
CA ARG A 669 -23.36 -28.43 -2.53
C ARG A 669 -23.49 -27.21 -1.62
N ALA A 670 -24.51 -26.38 -1.85
CA ALA A 670 -24.77 -25.22 -1.00
C ALA A 670 -25.19 -25.64 0.43
N ILE A 671 -26.02 -26.70 0.55
CA ILE A 671 -26.41 -27.28 1.86
C ILE A 671 -25.16 -27.82 2.58
N GLU A 672 -24.27 -28.54 1.87
CA GLU A 672 -23.03 -29.06 2.44
C GLU A 672 -22.14 -27.94 2.99
N LEU A 673 -21.94 -26.87 2.23
CA LEU A 673 -21.16 -25.71 2.67
C LEU A 673 -21.75 -25.03 3.91
N LEU A 674 -23.08 -24.90 3.98
CA LEU A 674 -23.78 -24.36 5.15
C LEU A 674 -23.70 -25.31 6.36
N ALA A 675 -23.85 -26.62 6.15
CA ALA A 675 -23.69 -27.62 7.20
C ALA A 675 -22.29 -27.65 7.80
N ASP A 676 -21.27 -27.63 6.95
CA ASP A 676 -19.86 -27.54 7.37
C ASP A 676 -19.59 -26.25 8.17
N ARG A 677 -20.19 -25.15 7.78
CA ARG A 677 -20.04 -23.89 8.49
C ARG A 677 -20.72 -23.92 9.86
N ARG A 678 -21.88 -24.54 9.98
CA ARG A 678 -22.60 -24.77 11.26
C ARG A 678 -21.79 -25.68 12.18
N ALA A 679 -21.22 -26.78 11.65
CA ALA A 679 -20.43 -27.74 12.41
C ALA A 679 -19.16 -27.10 13.02
N ARG A 680 -18.56 -26.08 12.37
CA ARG A 680 -17.39 -25.33 12.89
C ARG A 680 -17.76 -24.34 14.01
N GLY A 681 -19.04 -24.24 14.38
CA GLY A 681 -19.54 -23.33 15.40
C GLY A 681 -19.54 -21.85 14.98
N PRO A 682 -20.14 -20.97 15.78
CA PRO A 682 -20.13 -19.55 15.52
C PRO A 682 -18.67 -19.09 15.50
N ALA A 683 -18.29 -18.39 14.42
CA ALA A 683 -17.04 -17.64 14.42
C ALA A 683 -16.99 -16.82 15.72
N LYS A 684 -15.91 -16.90 16.48
CA LYS A 684 -15.71 -16.05 17.67
C LYS A 684 -16.20 -14.66 17.31
N PRO A 685 -17.12 -14.04 18.07
CA PRO A 685 -17.79 -12.83 17.65
C PRO A 685 -16.72 -11.77 17.41
N GLY A 686 -16.48 -11.47 16.16
CA GLY A 686 -15.79 -10.26 15.78
C GLY A 686 -16.60 -9.14 16.42
N ARG A 687 -16.01 -8.45 17.41
CA ARG A 687 -16.63 -7.43 18.24
C ARG A 687 -17.57 -6.57 17.41
N LYS A 688 -18.88 -6.67 17.70
CA LYS A 688 -19.88 -5.74 17.20
C LYS A 688 -19.44 -4.33 17.59
N ARG A 689 -19.07 -3.54 16.60
CA ARG A 689 -18.91 -2.10 16.75
C ARG A 689 -20.29 -1.50 17.01
N THR A 690 -20.67 -1.33 18.25
CA THR A 690 -21.73 -0.39 18.62
C THR A 690 -21.19 1.01 18.42
N ARG A 691 -21.79 1.73 17.49
CA ARG A 691 -21.67 3.19 17.38
C ARG A 691 -22.45 3.82 18.54
N ALA A 692 -21.79 4.65 19.31
CA ALA A 692 -22.36 5.85 19.90
C ALA A 692 -21.69 7.05 19.24
#